data_f3759885885053e37e21661350ed5c2d
#
_entry.id   f3759885885053e37e21661350ed5c2d
#
_cell.length_a   1.000
_cell.length_b   1.000
_cell.length_c   1.000
_cell.angle_alpha   90.00
_cell.angle_beta   90.00
_cell.angle_gamma   90.00
#
_symmetry.space_group_name_H-M   'P 1'
#
loop_
_entity.id
_entity.type
_entity.pdbx_description
1 polymer ?
#
loop_
_entity_poly.entity_id
_entity_poly.type
_entity_poly.pdbx_seq_one_letter_code
_entity_poly.pdbx_strand_id
1 'polypeptide(L)'
;MKVIKRDGTIVEYNPEKIRIAIQKANNEVSRKEKATDEEINEIIKYIEDLRKSRILVEDIQDIIEQKLMEIGRYELAKKYITYRYTRALVRKANTTDQTIKELIDGESEYWNNENSNKNARVVTTQRDYLAGITSTDITRRFLLPEDVVKAHDEGIIHFHDADYFAQNALTNCELINLEDMLQNGTIMNGVMIEKPHRFITACTIATQIILAVTSSTYGGATVSLSHLAPFVRSSYEKYYKKYKDNGLPEKQCKKLAEADTRKEVADGVQTFNYQVNSMTNTNGQAPFLSVCMYLGETDEYKDELAMVIEEFLKQRILGFKNEKGVYITPAFPKLLYVLEEDNINEDSKYWYLTKLAAECTAKRMVPDYISEKIMKQMKVDKNGEGHCYPCMGCRSFLTPYVDPETNKGKYYGRFNQGVVTINLVDVALSSGKDKKKFWKIFEERLELCHKALQVRHERLAKVTSDVAPILWQHGALARLPKGASIHPLLHSGYSTISLGYAGLYECVKYMTGNSHTDNGDGKEFAIEVMQKLNDKCKEWKEAEDIDYSVYGTPIESTTYKFAKCLKKRFGVIKGITDKNYITNSYHVPVFEEIDAFSKLKLESEFQRLSPGGAISYVETPNLQNNLEVVLQIMRFIYDNIMYAELNTKSDYCQKCGYTGEILIDENLEWYCPNCGNRDHNTLNVARRTCGYIGSNFWNKGRTQEIKERVLHIDNKDFEEDECECECEEHAKEPALVK
;
A
#
# COMPACT_ATOMS: atom_id res chain seq x y z
N MET A 1 9.21 22.60 -41.17
CA MET A 1 8.56 21.41 -40.57
C MET A 1 9.39 20.98 -39.35
N LYS A 2 8.73 20.65 -38.24
CA LYS A 2 9.43 20.15 -37.02
C LYS A 2 9.07 18.68 -36.80
N VAL A 3 10.03 17.91 -36.29
CA VAL A 3 9.85 16.48 -35.99
C VAL A 3 9.73 16.29 -34.48
N ILE A 4 8.66 15.61 -34.06
CA ILE A 4 8.50 15.20 -32.68
C ILE A 4 9.16 13.83 -32.54
N LYS A 5 10.23 13.75 -31.76
CA LYS A 5 10.90 12.48 -31.44
C LYS A 5 10.07 11.63 -30.50
N ARG A 6 10.45 10.35 -30.33
CA ARG A 6 9.80 9.37 -29.44
C ARG A 6 9.78 9.81 -27.96
N ASP A 7 10.79 10.58 -27.53
CA ASP A 7 10.90 11.13 -26.20
C ASP A 7 10.12 12.45 -25.99
N GLY A 8 9.36 12.87 -27.02
CA GLY A 8 8.60 14.11 -27.03
C GLY A 8 9.42 15.36 -27.38
N THR A 9 10.75 15.24 -27.57
CA THR A 9 11.59 16.39 -27.99
C THR A 9 11.24 16.82 -29.41
N ILE A 10 11.15 18.13 -29.61
CA ILE A 10 10.87 18.73 -30.93
C ILE A 10 12.19 19.19 -31.52
N VAL A 11 12.51 18.74 -32.72
CA VAL A 11 13.73 19.11 -33.48
C VAL A 11 13.34 19.56 -34.87
N GLU A 12 14.26 20.29 -35.54
CA GLU A 12 14.08 20.65 -36.93
C GLU A 12 14.14 19.42 -37.83
N TYR A 13 13.30 19.42 -38.86
CA TYR A 13 13.31 18.38 -39.88
C TYR A 13 14.63 18.39 -40.65
N ASN A 14 15.20 17.20 -40.83
CA ASN A 14 16.44 17.02 -41.58
C ASN A 14 16.27 15.80 -42.54
N PRO A 15 16.12 16.08 -43.86
CA PRO A 15 15.92 15.04 -44.88
C PRO A 15 17.11 14.11 -45.01
N GLU A 16 18.31 14.54 -44.68
CA GLU A 16 19.52 13.72 -44.77
C GLU A 16 19.47 12.50 -43.83
N LYS A 17 18.76 12.62 -42.72
CA LYS A 17 18.53 11.46 -41.81
C LYS A 17 17.70 10.37 -42.46
N ILE A 18 16.72 10.74 -43.28
CA ILE A 18 15.89 9.79 -44.06
C ILE A 18 16.76 9.11 -45.09
N ARG A 19 17.55 9.90 -45.88
CA ARG A 19 18.49 9.38 -46.88
C ARG A 19 19.42 8.33 -46.28
N ILE A 20 20.12 8.71 -45.19
CA ILE A 20 21.07 7.80 -44.52
C ILE A 20 20.36 6.52 -44.03
N ALA A 21 19.13 6.60 -43.53
CA ALA A 21 18.40 5.42 -43.04
C ALA A 21 18.07 4.44 -44.20
N ILE A 22 17.61 4.97 -45.34
CA ILE A 22 17.31 4.14 -46.51
C ILE A 22 18.61 3.58 -47.14
N GLN A 23 19.68 4.37 -47.23
CA GLN A 23 20.99 3.93 -47.74
C GLN A 23 21.61 2.80 -46.89
N LYS A 24 21.44 2.85 -45.55
CA LYS A 24 21.87 1.76 -44.67
C LYS A 24 21.13 0.46 -45.01
N ALA A 25 19.83 0.51 -45.24
CA ALA A 25 19.04 -0.65 -45.62
C ALA A 25 19.42 -1.13 -47.05
N ASN A 26 19.72 -0.22 -47.96
CA ASN A 26 20.22 -0.52 -49.31
C ASN A 26 21.51 -1.39 -49.29
N ASN A 27 22.37 -1.26 -48.30
CA ASN A 27 23.59 -2.03 -48.16
C ASN A 27 23.33 -3.51 -47.84
N GLU A 28 22.13 -3.84 -47.40
CA GLU A 28 21.75 -5.21 -47.02
C GLU A 28 20.94 -5.97 -48.09
N VAL A 29 20.71 -5.35 -49.24
CA VAL A 29 19.94 -5.95 -50.34
C VAL A 29 20.77 -6.02 -51.60
N SER A 30 20.34 -6.91 -52.56
CA SER A 30 20.96 -7.06 -53.85
C SER A 30 20.86 -5.77 -54.69
N ARG A 31 21.76 -5.56 -55.63
CA ARG A 31 21.81 -4.37 -56.49
C ARG A 31 20.48 -4.07 -57.21
N LYS A 32 19.68 -5.12 -57.54
CA LYS A 32 18.38 -4.99 -58.21
C LYS A 32 17.28 -4.46 -57.30
N GLU A 33 17.41 -4.69 -56.00
CA GLU A 33 16.41 -4.33 -54.96
C GLU A 33 16.75 -3.00 -54.29
N LYS A 34 17.89 -2.36 -54.59
CA LYS A 34 18.27 -1.06 -54.03
C LYS A 34 17.37 0.03 -54.58
N ALA A 35 16.91 0.91 -53.68
CA ALA A 35 16.33 2.17 -54.10
C ALA A 35 17.39 3.11 -54.68
N THR A 36 17.08 3.74 -55.80
CA THR A 36 17.96 4.75 -56.43
C THR A 36 17.91 6.06 -55.69
N ASP A 37 18.86 6.94 -55.96
CA ASP A 37 18.88 8.28 -55.33
C ASP A 37 17.65 9.13 -55.74
N GLU A 38 17.12 8.90 -56.99
CA GLU A 38 15.89 9.51 -57.48
C GLU A 38 14.69 9.04 -56.66
N GLU A 39 14.54 7.74 -56.46
CA GLU A 39 13.46 7.15 -55.65
C GLU A 39 13.53 7.63 -54.19
N ILE A 40 14.72 7.73 -53.61
CA ILE A 40 14.90 8.28 -52.24
C ILE A 40 14.49 9.76 -52.19
N ASN A 41 14.85 10.53 -53.21
CA ASN A 41 14.45 11.94 -53.30
C ASN A 41 12.93 12.10 -53.44
N GLU A 42 12.25 11.22 -54.17
CA GLU A 42 10.80 11.21 -54.29
C GLU A 42 10.11 10.95 -52.94
N ILE A 43 10.64 10.00 -52.16
CA ILE A 43 10.12 9.73 -50.82
C ILE A 43 10.29 10.95 -49.89
N ILE A 44 11.47 11.58 -49.91
CA ILE A 44 11.76 12.79 -49.11
C ILE A 44 10.81 13.91 -49.53
N LYS A 45 10.68 14.15 -50.82
CA LYS A 45 9.77 15.17 -51.36
C LYS A 45 8.32 14.94 -50.96
N TYR A 46 7.86 13.69 -51.03
CA TYR A 46 6.51 13.32 -50.59
C TYR A 46 6.26 13.74 -49.13
N ILE A 47 7.24 13.48 -48.22
CA ILE A 47 7.13 13.84 -46.80
C ILE A 47 7.11 15.38 -46.64
N GLU A 48 7.88 16.12 -47.42
CA GLU A 48 7.92 17.59 -47.42
C GLU A 48 6.60 18.20 -47.96
N ASP A 49 6.04 17.60 -49.00
CA ASP A 49 4.77 18.02 -49.63
C ASP A 49 3.53 17.81 -48.76
N LEU A 50 3.62 17.03 -47.66
CA LEU A 50 2.55 16.92 -46.65
C LEU A 50 2.29 18.25 -45.94
N ARG A 51 3.20 19.23 -46.01
CA ARG A 51 3.12 20.60 -45.44
C ARG A 51 2.66 20.64 -43.97
N LYS A 52 2.92 19.58 -43.18
CA LYS A 52 2.63 19.55 -41.76
C LYS A 52 3.60 20.48 -41.01
N SER A 53 3.09 21.31 -40.09
CA SER A 53 3.92 22.12 -39.20
C SER A 53 4.75 21.25 -38.25
N ARG A 54 4.17 20.12 -37.82
CA ARG A 54 4.81 19.11 -36.97
C ARG A 54 4.44 17.71 -37.48
N ILE A 55 5.37 16.76 -37.37
CA ILE A 55 5.18 15.35 -37.73
C ILE A 55 5.89 14.45 -36.73
N LEU A 56 5.29 13.32 -36.36
CA LEU A 56 5.92 12.31 -35.50
C LEU A 56 7.01 11.58 -36.27
N VAL A 57 8.11 11.23 -35.60
CA VAL A 57 9.18 10.43 -36.21
C VAL A 57 8.66 9.05 -36.66
N GLU A 58 7.66 8.51 -35.97
CA GLU A 58 7.03 7.23 -36.37
C GLU A 58 6.23 7.38 -37.66
N ASP A 59 5.46 8.47 -37.82
CA ASP A 59 4.72 8.72 -39.06
C ASP A 59 5.67 8.80 -40.27
N ILE A 60 6.87 9.43 -40.09
CA ILE A 60 7.89 9.47 -41.14
C ILE A 60 8.38 8.05 -41.49
N GLN A 61 8.59 7.21 -40.49
CA GLN A 61 9.04 5.84 -40.69
C GLN A 61 7.98 4.99 -41.43
N ASP A 62 6.70 5.14 -41.03
CA ASP A 62 5.60 4.42 -41.67
C ASP A 62 5.43 4.83 -43.14
N ILE A 63 5.59 6.14 -43.42
CA ILE A 63 5.57 6.65 -44.81
C ILE A 63 6.71 6.07 -45.65
N ILE A 64 7.93 5.99 -45.07
CA ILE A 64 9.07 5.40 -45.78
C ILE A 64 8.80 3.92 -46.11
N GLU A 65 8.31 3.15 -45.17
CA GLU A 65 7.95 1.72 -45.36
C GLU A 65 6.92 1.57 -46.45
N GLN A 66 5.83 2.35 -46.41
CA GLN A 66 4.78 2.32 -47.40
C GLN A 66 5.31 2.69 -48.80
N LYS A 67 6.08 3.77 -48.89
CA LYS A 67 6.61 4.23 -50.19
C LYS A 67 7.61 3.25 -50.80
N LEU A 68 8.47 2.60 -50.02
CA LEU A 68 9.35 1.53 -50.50
C LEU A 68 8.58 0.34 -51.05
N MET A 69 7.42 0.00 -50.47
CA MET A 69 6.54 -1.03 -51.03
C MET A 69 5.83 -0.56 -52.30
N GLU A 70 5.33 0.67 -52.34
CA GLU A 70 4.65 1.25 -53.51
C GLU A 70 5.53 1.30 -54.76
N ILE A 71 6.83 1.60 -54.63
CA ILE A 71 7.80 1.61 -55.73
C ILE A 71 8.35 0.20 -56.06
N GLY A 72 7.80 -0.86 -55.43
CA GLY A 72 8.15 -2.24 -55.69
C GLY A 72 9.46 -2.73 -55.10
N ARG A 73 10.05 -2.01 -54.13
CA ARG A 73 11.29 -2.37 -53.44
C ARG A 73 10.99 -3.25 -52.19
N TYR A 74 10.36 -4.39 -52.41
CA TYR A 74 9.82 -5.24 -51.32
C TYR A 74 10.89 -5.79 -50.37
N GLU A 75 12.02 -6.28 -50.91
CA GLU A 75 13.10 -6.79 -50.06
C GLU A 75 13.76 -5.67 -49.26
N LEU A 76 13.89 -4.49 -49.86
CA LEU A 76 14.40 -3.31 -49.16
C LEU A 76 13.44 -2.86 -48.06
N ALA A 77 12.14 -2.78 -48.33
CA ALA A 77 11.12 -2.47 -47.35
C ALA A 77 11.14 -3.47 -46.17
N LYS A 78 11.23 -4.75 -46.45
CA LYS A 78 11.35 -5.82 -45.47
C LYS A 78 12.60 -5.66 -44.59
N LYS A 79 13.75 -5.34 -45.19
CA LYS A 79 14.99 -5.05 -44.44
C LYS A 79 14.87 -3.81 -43.58
N TYR A 80 14.24 -2.76 -44.11
CA TYR A 80 14.00 -1.50 -43.36
C TYR A 80 13.09 -1.73 -42.16
N ILE A 81 11.97 -2.45 -42.34
CA ILE A 81 11.03 -2.81 -41.26
C ILE A 81 11.74 -3.70 -40.22
N THR A 82 12.47 -4.72 -40.62
CA THR A 82 13.21 -5.60 -39.73
C THR A 82 14.28 -4.83 -38.94
N TYR A 83 15.02 -3.94 -39.58
CA TYR A 83 15.98 -3.07 -38.92
C TYR A 83 15.32 -2.16 -37.90
N ARG A 84 14.21 -1.50 -38.27
CA ARG A 84 13.40 -0.68 -37.35
C ARG A 84 12.94 -1.48 -36.15
N TYR A 85 12.38 -2.68 -36.37
CA TYR A 85 11.91 -3.57 -35.30
C TYR A 85 13.06 -4.02 -34.40
N THR A 86 14.17 -4.47 -34.97
CA THR A 86 15.38 -4.86 -34.23
C THR A 86 15.92 -3.70 -33.39
N ARG A 87 15.97 -2.49 -33.97
CA ARG A 87 16.37 -1.28 -33.21
C ARG A 87 15.39 -0.90 -32.11
N ALA A 88 14.09 -1.16 -32.29
CA ALA A 88 13.10 -0.97 -31.26
C ALA A 88 13.28 -1.98 -30.12
N LEU A 89 13.55 -3.25 -30.46
CA LEU A 89 13.88 -4.30 -29.47
C LEU A 89 15.18 -3.99 -28.72
N VAL A 90 16.25 -3.60 -29.43
CA VAL A 90 17.54 -3.23 -28.80
C VAL A 90 17.40 -2.01 -27.89
N ARG A 91 16.59 -1.03 -28.24
CA ARG A 91 16.31 0.10 -27.35
C ARG A 91 15.50 -0.29 -26.13
N LYS A 92 14.53 -1.23 -26.28
CA LYS A 92 13.77 -1.78 -25.13
C LYS A 92 14.67 -2.64 -24.23
N ALA A 93 15.55 -3.44 -24.82
CA ALA A 93 16.54 -4.24 -24.09
C ALA A 93 17.58 -3.34 -23.39
N ASN A 94 18.10 -2.32 -24.08
CA ASN A 94 19.07 -1.39 -23.49
C ASN A 94 18.50 -0.58 -22.30
N THR A 95 17.19 -0.31 -22.28
CA THR A 95 16.58 0.35 -21.09
C THR A 95 16.54 -0.59 -19.89
N THR A 96 16.24 -1.87 -20.09
CA THR A 96 16.23 -2.87 -19.01
C THR A 96 17.65 -3.16 -18.51
N ASP A 97 18.61 -3.35 -19.42
CA ASP A 97 20.02 -3.59 -19.10
C ASP A 97 20.63 -2.36 -18.37
N GLN A 98 20.31 -1.17 -18.82
CA GLN A 98 20.76 0.08 -18.17
C GLN A 98 20.17 0.20 -16.77
N THR A 99 18.88 -0.10 -16.58
CA THR A 99 18.22 -0.07 -15.28
C THR A 99 18.83 -1.09 -14.31
N ILE A 100 19.14 -2.29 -14.81
CA ILE A 100 19.84 -3.33 -14.03
C ILE A 100 21.23 -2.84 -13.61
N LYS A 101 21.98 -2.26 -14.53
CA LYS A 101 23.31 -1.72 -14.25
C LYS A 101 23.26 -0.63 -13.18
N GLU A 102 22.36 0.36 -13.34
CA GLU A 102 22.17 1.44 -12.37
C GLU A 102 21.79 0.92 -10.97
N LEU A 103 20.98 -0.16 -10.90
CA LEU A 103 20.67 -0.82 -9.64
C LEU A 103 21.92 -1.46 -8.99
N ILE A 104 22.70 -2.21 -9.79
CA ILE A 104 23.89 -2.92 -9.29
C ILE A 104 24.98 -1.93 -8.85
N ASP A 105 25.17 -0.86 -9.61
CA ASP A 105 26.16 0.17 -9.34
C ASP A 105 25.72 1.11 -8.17
N GLY A 106 24.46 1.02 -7.73
CA GLY A 106 23.88 1.86 -6.67
C GLY A 106 23.64 3.32 -7.09
N GLU A 107 23.60 3.59 -8.40
CA GLU A 107 23.43 4.91 -8.99
C GLU A 107 21.96 5.31 -9.20
N SER A 108 21.01 4.37 -9.09
CA SER A 108 19.59 4.62 -9.35
C SER A 108 18.90 5.32 -8.17
N GLU A 109 18.59 6.59 -8.35
CA GLU A 109 17.74 7.35 -7.40
C GLU A 109 16.35 6.73 -7.27
N TYR A 110 15.79 6.14 -8.35
CA TYR A 110 14.49 5.49 -8.36
C TYR A 110 14.46 4.29 -7.38
N TRP A 111 15.37 3.33 -7.55
CA TRP A 111 15.41 2.13 -6.71
C TRP A 111 15.77 2.41 -5.26
N ASN A 112 16.56 3.43 -5.00
CA ASN A 112 16.90 3.85 -3.64
C ASN A 112 15.69 4.42 -2.88
N ASN A 113 14.67 4.92 -3.60
CA ASN A 113 13.52 5.61 -3.02
C ASN A 113 12.16 4.98 -3.45
N GLU A 114 12.17 3.77 -4.02
CA GLU A 114 10.95 3.07 -4.47
C GLU A 114 10.04 2.71 -3.30
N ASN A 115 10.63 2.18 -2.24
CA ASN A 115 9.91 1.71 -1.06
C ASN A 115 10.69 2.08 0.21
N SER A 116 10.07 2.85 1.08
CA SER A 116 10.67 3.32 2.35
C SER A 116 10.97 2.21 3.37
N ASN A 117 10.58 0.96 3.12
CA ASN A 117 10.88 -0.20 3.96
C ASN A 117 11.90 -1.17 3.34
N LYS A 118 12.43 -0.84 2.15
CA LYS A 118 13.45 -1.63 1.45
C LYS A 118 14.74 -0.83 1.30
N ASN A 119 15.87 -1.50 1.52
CA ASN A 119 17.19 -0.93 1.26
C ASN A 119 17.80 -1.59 0.02
N ALA A 120 17.83 -0.88 -1.09
CA ALA A 120 18.32 -1.35 -2.39
C ALA A 120 19.78 -1.82 -2.39
N ARG A 121 20.57 -1.46 -1.39
CA ARG A 121 21.97 -1.89 -1.25
C ARG A 121 22.13 -3.28 -0.64
N VAL A 122 21.09 -3.82 -0.02
CA VAL A 122 21.11 -5.15 0.60
C VAL A 122 20.91 -6.23 -0.47
N VAL A 123 21.74 -7.27 -0.45
CA VAL A 123 21.74 -8.34 -1.47
C VAL A 123 20.39 -8.99 -1.67
N THR A 124 19.63 -9.26 -0.61
CA THR A 124 18.28 -9.84 -0.70
C THR A 124 17.32 -8.92 -1.43
N THR A 125 17.36 -7.61 -1.15
CA THR A 125 16.55 -6.60 -1.84
C THR A 125 16.99 -6.42 -3.30
N GLN A 126 18.29 -6.45 -3.59
CA GLN A 126 18.79 -6.39 -4.98
C GLN A 126 18.27 -7.57 -5.81
N ARG A 127 18.22 -8.78 -5.24
CA ARG A 127 17.66 -9.96 -5.92
C ARG A 127 16.18 -9.79 -6.25
N ASP A 128 15.41 -9.26 -5.34
CA ASP A 128 13.99 -8.96 -5.55
C ASP A 128 13.80 -7.88 -6.63
N TYR A 129 14.57 -6.81 -6.57
CA TYR A 129 14.52 -5.76 -7.59
C TYR A 129 14.95 -6.22 -9.00
N LEU A 130 15.97 -7.07 -9.09
CA LEU A 130 16.37 -7.68 -10.37
C LEU A 130 15.23 -8.55 -10.96
N ALA A 131 14.58 -9.35 -10.11
CA ALA A 131 13.39 -10.10 -10.50
C ALA A 131 12.25 -9.17 -10.92
N GLY A 132 12.03 -8.08 -10.18
CA GLY A 132 11.00 -7.07 -10.46
C GLY A 132 11.22 -6.35 -11.77
N ILE A 133 12.45 -5.93 -12.09
CA ILE A 133 12.80 -5.31 -13.39
C ILE A 133 12.46 -6.26 -14.54
N THR A 134 12.86 -7.53 -14.41
CA THR A 134 12.58 -8.56 -15.42
C THR A 134 11.08 -8.82 -15.56
N SER A 135 10.38 -8.94 -14.44
CA SER A 135 8.92 -9.12 -14.40
C SER A 135 8.19 -7.96 -15.07
N THR A 136 8.57 -6.72 -14.73
CA THR A 136 7.97 -5.51 -15.33
C THR A 136 8.15 -5.49 -16.86
N ASP A 137 9.33 -5.83 -17.37
CA ASP A 137 9.59 -5.86 -18.80
C ASP A 137 8.76 -6.94 -19.51
N ILE A 138 8.68 -8.14 -18.95
CA ILE A 138 7.83 -9.23 -19.47
C ILE A 138 6.35 -8.85 -19.42
N THR A 139 5.89 -8.31 -18.30
CA THR A 139 4.50 -7.86 -18.09
C THR A 139 4.09 -6.88 -19.18
N ARG A 140 4.92 -5.89 -19.46
CA ARG A 140 4.64 -4.83 -20.45
C ARG A 140 4.69 -5.31 -21.89
N ARG A 141 5.58 -6.25 -22.22
CA ARG A 141 5.76 -6.72 -23.59
C ARG A 141 4.83 -7.84 -24.00
N PHE A 142 4.44 -8.71 -23.05
CA PHE A 142 3.78 -9.96 -23.39
C PHE A 142 2.45 -10.20 -22.66
N LEU A 143 2.25 -9.60 -21.48
CA LEU A 143 1.11 -9.95 -20.62
C LEU A 143 0.01 -8.90 -20.64
N LEU A 144 0.33 -7.63 -20.82
CA LEU A 144 -0.65 -6.55 -20.86
C LEU A 144 -0.99 -6.14 -22.30
N PRO A 145 -2.26 -5.80 -22.57
CA PRO A 145 -2.66 -5.16 -23.81
C PRO A 145 -1.92 -3.83 -24.05
N GLU A 146 -1.62 -3.51 -25.31
CA GLU A 146 -0.82 -2.33 -25.67
C GLU A 146 -1.45 -1.02 -25.19
N ASP A 147 -2.77 -0.89 -25.26
CA ASP A 147 -3.51 0.28 -24.80
C ASP A 147 -3.43 0.47 -23.27
N VAL A 148 -3.45 -0.63 -22.51
CA VAL A 148 -3.25 -0.63 -21.06
C VAL A 148 -1.81 -0.21 -20.71
N VAL A 149 -0.81 -0.74 -21.41
CA VAL A 149 0.60 -0.34 -21.23
C VAL A 149 0.78 1.14 -21.51
N LYS A 150 0.23 1.63 -22.62
CA LYS A 150 0.30 3.05 -22.99
C LYS A 150 -0.37 3.95 -21.93
N ALA A 151 -1.57 3.57 -21.48
CA ALA A 151 -2.28 4.32 -20.44
C ALA A 151 -1.52 4.33 -19.10
N HIS A 152 -0.86 3.22 -18.74
CA HIS A 152 0.02 3.15 -17.57
C HIS A 152 1.24 4.07 -17.69
N ASP A 153 1.89 4.08 -18.86
CA ASP A 153 3.09 4.91 -19.11
C ASP A 153 2.79 6.41 -19.16
N GLU A 154 1.63 6.77 -19.70
CA GLU A 154 1.15 8.14 -19.76
C GLU A 154 0.58 8.64 -18.41
N GLY A 155 0.45 7.77 -17.42
CA GLY A 155 -0.11 8.11 -16.11
C GLY A 155 -1.62 8.37 -16.12
N ILE A 156 -2.32 7.80 -17.09
CA ILE A 156 -3.79 7.81 -17.19
C ILE A 156 -4.39 6.87 -16.17
N ILE A 157 -3.81 5.67 -16.08
CA ILE A 157 -4.08 4.66 -15.06
C ILE A 157 -2.75 4.18 -14.46
N HIS A 158 -2.83 3.46 -13.34
CA HIS A 158 -1.69 2.73 -12.81
C HIS A 158 -2.06 1.27 -12.59
N PHE A 159 -1.38 0.38 -13.33
CA PHE A 159 -1.40 -1.05 -13.09
C PHE A 159 -0.39 -1.34 -11.98
N HIS A 160 -0.87 -1.67 -10.79
CA HIS A 160 -0.01 -1.93 -9.63
C HIS A 160 0.79 -3.21 -9.79
N ASP A 161 1.95 -3.30 -9.15
CA ASP A 161 2.73 -4.51 -8.94
C ASP A 161 3.08 -5.28 -10.24
N ALA A 162 3.39 -4.54 -11.32
CA ALA A 162 3.87 -5.11 -12.57
C ALA A 162 5.20 -5.86 -12.39
N ASP A 163 5.94 -5.51 -11.35
CA ASP A 163 7.19 -6.13 -10.91
C ASP A 163 7.01 -7.53 -10.32
N TYR A 164 5.77 -7.91 -9.94
CA TYR A 164 5.43 -9.26 -9.51
C TYR A 164 4.52 -10.01 -10.49
N PHE A 165 3.89 -9.29 -11.43
CA PHE A 165 2.81 -9.83 -12.26
C PHE A 165 3.25 -10.92 -13.25
N ALA A 166 4.50 -10.94 -13.71
CA ALA A 166 5.01 -12.00 -14.59
C ALA A 166 5.20 -13.33 -13.85
N GLN A 167 5.36 -13.31 -12.54
CA GLN A 167 5.44 -14.52 -11.71
C GLN A 167 4.08 -15.21 -11.67
N ASN A 168 4.08 -16.51 -11.39
CA ASN A 168 2.83 -17.26 -11.33
C ASN A 168 2.02 -16.84 -10.11
N ALA A 169 0.87 -16.24 -10.38
CA ALA A 169 -0.30 -16.22 -9.52
C ALA A 169 -0.06 -15.82 -8.07
N LEU A 170 0.55 -14.67 -7.89
CA LEU A 170 0.63 -14.06 -6.57
C LEU A 170 -0.64 -13.25 -6.30
N THR A 171 -1.19 -13.41 -5.10
CA THR A 171 -2.24 -12.56 -4.55
C THR A 171 -1.65 -11.24 -4.05
N ASN A 172 -2.47 -10.19 -3.96
CA ASN A 172 -2.02 -8.91 -3.42
C ASN A 172 -1.96 -8.97 -1.88
N CYS A 173 -3.12 -8.90 -1.24
CA CYS A 173 -3.21 -8.88 0.22
C CYS A 173 -4.16 -9.96 0.71
N GLU A 174 -3.95 -10.44 1.95
CA GLU A 174 -4.72 -11.54 2.50
C GLU A 174 -4.97 -11.43 4.02
N LEU A 175 -6.06 -12.07 4.46
CA LEU A 175 -6.32 -12.43 5.86
C LEU A 175 -5.92 -13.89 6.07
N ILE A 176 -4.79 -14.14 6.72
CA ILE A 176 -4.30 -15.50 6.94
C ILE A 176 -5.21 -16.23 7.92
N ASN A 177 -5.69 -17.42 7.55
CA ASN A 177 -6.46 -18.28 8.45
C ASN A 177 -5.52 -19.04 9.41
N LEU A 178 -4.89 -18.28 10.30
CA LEU A 178 -3.95 -18.81 11.28
C LEU A 178 -4.64 -19.76 12.27
N GLU A 179 -5.93 -19.55 12.56
CA GLU A 179 -6.73 -20.44 13.40
C GLU A 179 -6.75 -21.86 12.81
N ASP A 180 -7.16 -22.01 11.56
CA ASP A 180 -7.20 -23.31 10.89
C ASP A 180 -5.83 -23.99 10.86
N MET A 181 -4.78 -23.25 10.52
CA MET A 181 -3.42 -23.78 10.42
C MET A 181 -2.88 -24.27 11.78
N LEU A 182 -3.17 -23.57 12.87
CA LEU A 182 -2.74 -23.94 14.20
C LEU A 182 -3.60 -25.04 14.82
N GLN A 183 -4.91 -25.05 14.59
CA GLN A 183 -5.81 -26.06 15.18
C GLN A 183 -5.76 -27.41 14.46
N ASN A 184 -5.63 -27.39 13.12
CA ASN A 184 -5.65 -28.58 12.28
C ASN A 184 -4.27 -29.00 11.76
N GLY A 185 -3.23 -28.25 12.13
CA GLY A 185 -1.90 -28.42 11.57
C GLY A 185 -1.75 -27.90 10.14
N THR A 186 -0.52 -27.81 9.69
CA THR A 186 -0.16 -27.33 8.35
C THR A 186 1.09 -28.04 7.83
N ILE A 187 1.39 -27.87 6.53
CA ILE A 187 2.62 -28.41 5.93
C ILE A 187 3.46 -27.27 5.43
N MET A 188 4.71 -27.22 5.84
CA MET A 188 5.73 -26.25 5.35
C MET A 188 6.94 -27.01 4.82
N ASN A 189 7.29 -26.75 3.56
CA ASN A 189 8.41 -27.42 2.90
C ASN A 189 8.39 -28.97 3.01
N GLY A 190 7.20 -29.56 2.96
CA GLY A 190 7.02 -31.01 3.04
C GLY A 190 7.06 -31.56 4.48
N VAL A 191 7.19 -30.71 5.49
CA VAL A 191 7.21 -31.11 6.91
C VAL A 191 5.83 -30.82 7.51
N MET A 192 5.23 -31.83 8.12
CA MET A 192 3.99 -31.68 8.88
C MET A 192 4.26 -30.96 10.20
N ILE A 193 3.56 -29.86 10.40
CA ILE A 193 3.56 -29.10 11.65
C ILE A 193 2.23 -29.36 12.36
N GLU A 194 2.32 -30.07 13.47
CA GLU A 194 1.15 -30.45 14.28
C GLU A 194 0.65 -29.28 15.13
N LYS A 195 -0.58 -29.43 15.65
CA LYS A 195 -1.18 -28.47 16.57
C LYS A 195 -0.26 -28.21 17.77
N PRO A 196 0.08 -26.94 18.07
CA PRO A 196 0.85 -26.62 19.28
C PRO A 196 0.03 -26.84 20.55
N HIS A 197 0.73 -27.12 21.65
CA HIS A 197 0.13 -27.33 22.97
C HIS A 197 0.53 -26.25 23.99
N ARG A 198 1.19 -25.19 23.56
CA ARG A 198 1.64 -24.08 24.41
C ARG A 198 1.63 -22.77 23.61
N PHE A 199 1.41 -21.67 24.31
CA PHE A 199 1.37 -20.34 23.70
C PHE A 199 2.68 -19.96 23.00
N ILE A 200 3.84 -20.15 23.64
CA ILE A 200 5.13 -19.83 23.04
C ILE A 200 5.42 -20.63 21.77
N THR A 201 4.99 -21.92 21.74
CA THR A 201 5.12 -22.76 20.55
C THR A 201 4.18 -22.28 19.44
N ALA A 202 2.95 -21.88 19.80
CA ALA A 202 1.99 -21.32 18.85
C ALA A 202 2.53 -20.01 18.24
N CYS A 203 3.13 -19.12 19.01
CA CYS A 203 3.79 -17.91 18.53
C CYS A 203 4.92 -18.21 17.54
N THR A 204 5.78 -19.20 17.85
CA THR A 204 6.88 -19.61 16.97
C THR A 204 6.36 -20.19 15.64
N ILE A 205 5.37 -21.07 15.68
CA ILE A 205 4.74 -21.64 14.47
C ILE A 205 4.05 -20.54 13.66
N ALA A 206 3.33 -19.63 14.32
CA ALA A 206 2.65 -18.51 13.68
C ALA A 206 3.62 -17.64 12.87
N THR A 207 4.79 -17.32 13.40
CA THR A 207 5.79 -16.52 12.68
C THR A 207 6.43 -17.28 11.51
N GLN A 208 6.60 -18.59 11.60
CA GLN A 208 7.02 -19.42 10.46
C GLN A 208 5.96 -19.47 9.36
N ILE A 209 4.68 -19.59 9.71
CA ILE A 209 3.56 -19.51 8.78
C ILE A 209 3.54 -18.14 8.10
N ILE A 210 3.64 -17.05 8.85
CA ILE A 210 3.66 -15.68 8.34
C ILE A 210 4.80 -15.51 7.32
N LEU A 211 6.01 -15.97 7.64
CA LEU A 211 7.15 -15.90 6.72
C LEU A 211 6.89 -16.70 5.43
N ALA A 212 6.36 -17.91 5.53
CA ALA A 212 6.06 -18.75 4.37
C ALA A 212 4.96 -18.15 3.47
N VAL A 213 3.91 -17.59 4.08
CA VAL A 213 2.81 -16.92 3.36
C VAL A 213 3.31 -15.65 2.68
N THR A 214 3.96 -14.74 3.42
CA THR A 214 4.46 -13.47 2.87
C THR A 214 5.63 -13.64 1.89
N SER A 215 6.24 -14.82 1.83
CA SER A 215 7.18 -15.21 0.78
C SER A 215 6.48 -15.75 -0.48
N SER A 216 5.18 -16.01 -0.41
CA SER A 216 4.35 -16.52 -1.52
C SER A 216 3.34 -15.50 -2.02
N THR A 217 3.36 -14.27 -1.51
CA THR A 217 2.50 -13.14 -1.88
C THR A 217 3.35 -11.88 -2.00
N TYR A 218 2.81 -10.79 -2.55
CA TYR A 218 3.58 -9.54 -2.69
C TYR A 218 3.02 -8.37 -1.88
N GLY A 219 1.79 -8.48 -1.39
CA GLY A 219 1.14 -7.44 -0.60
C GLY A 219 1.27 -7.64 0.90
N GLY A 220 0.33 -7.09 1.63
CA GLY A 220 0.30 -7.17 3.09
C GLY A 220 -0.58 -8.29 3.61
N ALA A 221 -0.10 -9.00 4.61
CA ALA A 221 -0.82 -10.04 5.32
C ALA A 221 -1.35 -9.53 6.66
N THR A 222 -2.51 -10.05 7.10
CA THR A 222 -3.05 -9.76 8.43
C THR A 222 -3.38 -11.05 9.16
N VAL A 223 -3.03 -11.10 10.44
CA VAL A 223 -3.38 -12.17 11.38
C VAL A 223 -4.14 -11.59 12.56
N SER A 224 -4.94 -12.42 13.24
CA SER A 224 -5.60 -12.03 14.49
C SER A 224 -4.93 -12.67 15.70
N LEU A 225 -4.83 -11.92 16.80
CA LEU A 225 -4.39 -12.44 18.09
C LEU A 225 -5.42 -13.39 18.72
N SER A 226 -6.68 -13.32 18.34
CA SER A 226 -7.72 -14.25 18.77
C SER A 226 -7.35 -15.71 18.43
N HIS A 227 -6.65 -15.93 17.31
CA HIS A 227 -6.19 -17.25 16.90
C HIS A 227 -5.11 -17.86 17.80
N LEU A 228 -4.42 -17.02 18.59
CA LEU A 228 -3.40 -17.44 19.57
C LEU A 228 -3.97 -17.63 20.98
N ALA A 229 -5.10 -16.99 21.29
CA ALA A 229 -5.70 -16.99 22.62
C ALA A 229 -6.01 -18.40 23.18
N PRO A 230 -6.49 -19.39 22.40
CA PRO A 230 -6.73 -20.75 22.92
C PRO A 230 -5.48 -21.42 23.51
N PHE A 231 -4.30 -21.07 22.99
CA PHE A 231 -3.04 -21.64 23.45
C PHE A 231 -2.55 -21.04 24.78
N VAL A 232 -3.03 -19.84 25.14
CA VAL A 232 -2.84 -19.27 26.49
C VAL A 232 -3.53 -20.15 27.53
N ARG A 233 -4.81 -20.52 27.25
CA ARG A 233 -5.57 -21.45 28.11
C ARG A 233 -4.89 -22.81 28.21
N SER A 234 -4.44 -23.37 27.09
CA SER A 234 -3.71 -24.64 27.07
C SER A 234 -2.42 -24.58 27.94
N SER A 235 -1.70 -23.47 27.92
CA SER A 235 -0.53 -23.25 28.77
C SER A 235 -0.94 -23.18 30.24
N TYR A 236 -1.99 -22.42 30.56
CA TYR A 236 -2.51 -22.34 31.94
C TYR A 236 -2.89 -23.70 32.50
N GLU A 237 -3.66 -24.50 31.77
CA GLU A 237 -4.09 -25.84 32.16
C GLU A 237 -2.90 -26.75 32.40
N LYS A 238 -1.86 -26.68 31.55
CA LYS A 238 -0.63 -27.43 31.71
C LYS A 238 0.13 -27.05 32.98
N TYR A 239 0.24 -25.77 33.29
CA TYR A 239 0.88 -25.31 34.53
C TYR A 239 0.05 -25.66 35.75
N TYR A 240 -1.27 -25.47 35.69
CA TYR A 240 -2.18 -25.86 36.77
C TYR A 240 -2.07 -27.34 37.08
N LYS A 241 -2.11 -28.21 36.07
CA LYS A 241 -1.93 -29.65 36.22
C LYS A 241 -0.61 -30.02 36.87
N LYS A 242 0.51 -29.43 36.40
CA LYS A 242 1.84 -29.59 36.97
C LYS A 242 1.89 -29.32 38.48
N TYR A 243 1.28 -28.22 38.93
CA TYR A 243 1.26 -27.86 40.34
C TYR A 243 0.32 -28.75 41.16
N LYS A 244 -0.80 -29.13 40.60
CA LYS A 244 -1.75 -30.07 41.21
C LYS A 244 -1.11 -31.45 41.40
N ASP A 245 -0.43 -31.98 40.39
CA ASP A 245 0.28 -33.27 40.43
C ASP A 245 1.42 -33.27 41.46
N ASN A 246 2.00 -32.08 41.73
CA ASN A 246 2.99 -31.87 42.79
C ASN A 246 2.37 -31.70 44.20
N GLY A 247 1.04 -31.88 44.37
CA GLY A 247 0.35 -31.87 45.62
C GLY A 247 0.14 -30.49 46.27
N LEU A 248 0.27 -29.39 45.53
CA LEU A 248 -0.01 -28.05 46.05
C LEU A 248 -1.49 -27.81 46.28
N PRO A 249 -1.89 -26.99 47.30
CA PRO A 249 -3.26 -26.56 47.49
C PRO A 249 -3.83 -25.81 46.28
N GLU A 250 -5.09 -25.99 45.97
CA GLU A 250 -5.76 -25.46 44.77
C GLU A 250 -5.52 -23.93 44.57
N LYS A 251 -5.65 -23.13 45.63
CA LYS A 251 -5.40 -21.66 45.58
C LYS A 251 -3.98 -21.34 45.16
N GLN A 252 -2.98 -22.14 45.60
CA GLN A 252 -1.59 -21.95 45.19
C GLN A 252 -1.37 -22.42 43.77
N CYS A 253 -1.98 -23.54 43.34
CA CYS A 253 -1.95 -24.02 41.95
C CYS A 253 -2.45 -22.94 41.00
N LYS A 254 -3.61 -22.34 41.25
CA LYS A 254 -4.17 -21.25 40.45
C LYS A 254 -3.22 -20.05 40.36
N LYS A 255 -2.72 -19.57 41.50
CA LYS A 255 -1.82 -18.41 41.57
C LYS A 255 -0.50 -18.62 40.79
N LEU A 256 0.11 -19.80 40.98
CA LEU A 256 1.36 -20.12 40.31
C LEU A 256 1.15 -20.37 38.81
N ALA A 257 0.09 -21.05 38.43
CA ALA A 257 -0.26 -21.27 37.04
C ALA A 257 -0.53 -19.97 36.29
N GLU A 258 -1.24 -19.03 36.92
CA GLU A 258 -1.46 -17.69 36.36
C GLU A 258 -0.15 -16.91 36.17
N ALA A 259 0.74 -16.92 37.15
CA ALA A 259 2.02 -16.23 37.10
C ALA A 259 2.92 -16.82 35.98
N ASP A 260 3.02 -18.16 35.87
CA ASP A 260 3.79 -18.81 34.82
C ASP A 260 3.16 -18.58 33.43
N THR A 261 1.83 -18.54 33.33
CA THR A 261 1.15 -18.24 32.08
C THR A 261 1.42 -16.81 31.62
N ARG A 262 1.33 -15.83 32.52
CA ARG A 262 1.65 -14.41 32.18
C ARG A 262 3.09 -14.27 31.72
N LYS A 263 4.03 -14.97 32.37
CA LYS A 263 5.43 -15.00 31.94
C LYS A 263 5.58 -15.61 30.56
N GLU A 264 4.93 -16.76 30.31
CA GLU A 264 4.98 -17.39 28.98
C GLU A 264 4.35 -16.51 27.89
N VAL A 265 3.28 -15.77 28.20
CA VAL A 265 2.70 -14.79 27.27
C VAL A 265 3.71 -13.69 26.94
N ALA A 266 4.40 -13.15 27.94
CA ALA A 266 5.45 -12.15 27.72
C ALA A 266 6.60 -12.69 26.84
N ASP A 267 7.11 -13.88 27.15
CA ASP A 267 8.17 -14.54 26.39
C ASP A 267 7.72 -14.89 24.95
N GLY A 268 6.47 -15.34 24.77
CA GLY A 268 5.90 -15.68 23.47
C GLY A 268 5.67 -14.46 22.58
N VAL A 269 5.16 -13.37 23.14
CA VAL A 269 4.97 -12.10 22.43
C VAL A 269 6.33 -11.50 22.03
N GLN A 270 7.32 -11.56 22.91
CA GLN A 270 8.68 -11.13 22.58
C GLN A 270 9.27 -11.95 21.43
N THR A 271 9.12 -13.28 21.48
CA THR A 271 9.55 -14.19 20.42
C THR A 271 8.87 -13.84 19.09
N PHE A 272 7.56 -13.64 19.09
CA PHE A 272 6.81 -13.25 17.91
C PHE A 272 7.34 -11.94 17.31
N ASN A 273 7.47 -10.91 18.14
CA ASN A 273 7.92 -9.59 17.72
C ASN A 273 9.37 -9.63 17.17
N TYR A 274 10.27 -10.36 17.82
CA TYR A 274 11.66 -10.48 17.37
C TYR A 274 11.75 -11.23 16.05
N GLN A 275 11.04 -12.33 15.90
CA GLN A 275 11.05 -13.10 14.66
C GLN A 275 10.49 -12.29 13.48
N VAL A 276 9.35 -11.60 13.65
CA VAL A 276 8.77 -10.77 12.59
C VAL A 276 9.73 -9.67 12.12
N ASN A 277 10.51 -9.08 13.04
CA ASN A 277 11.43 -7.99 12.71
C ASN A 277 12.83 -8.44 12.27
N SER A 278 13.23 -9.68 12.56
CA SER A 278 14.55 -10.20 12.23
C SER A 278 14.59 -11.14 11.04
N MET A 279 13.42 -11.61 10.58
CA MET A 279 13.31 -12.45 9.39
C MET A 279 13.11 -11.62 8.15
N THR A 280 13.68 -12.06 7.04
CA THR A 280 13.53 -11.45 5.73
C THR A 280 12.79 -12.43 4.80
N ASN A 281 11.67 -12.01 4.23
CA ASN A 281 10.95 -12.79 3.23
C ASN A 281 11.64 -12.72 1.85
N THR A 282 11.09 -13.40 0.85
CA THR A 282 11.64 -13.42 -0.51
C THR A 282 11.62 -12.06 -1.20
N ASN A 283 10.81 -11.10 -0.71
CA ASN A 283 10.71 -9.74 -1.24
C ASN A 283 11.79 -8.80 -0.66
N GLY A 284 12.78 -9.35 0.07
CA GLY A 284 13.93 -8.59 0.57
C GLY A 284 13.63 -7.64 1.74
N GLN A 285 12.53 -7.86 2.48
CA GLN A 285 12.13 -7.07 3.63
C GLN A 285 11.54 -7.93 4.76
N ALA A 286 11.35 -7.34 5.93
CA ALA A 286 10.54 -7.98 6.97
C ALA A 286 9.11 -8.23 6.46
N PRO A 287 8.40 -9.28 6.94
CA PRO A 287 7.02 -9.53 6.55
C PRO A 287 6.15 -8.27 6.69
N PHE A 288 5.45 -7.89 5.62
CA PHE A 288 4.50 -6.76 5.64
C PHE A 288 3.24 -7.21 6.39
N LEU A 289 3.32 -7.22 7.71
CA LEU A 289 2.36 -7.82 8.61
C LEU A 289 1.54 -6.79 9.38
N SER A 290 0.22 -7.00 9.41
CA SER A 290 -0.70 -6.37 10.35
C SER A 290 -1.20 -7.40 11.36
N VAL A 291 -1.39 -6.97 12.61
CA VAL A 291 -1.88 -7.79 13.72
C VAL A 291 -3.14 -7.17 14.27
N CYS A 292 -4.25 -7.92 14.20
CA CYS A 292 -5.55 -7.50 14.70
C CYS A 292 -5.71 -7.80 16.19
N MET A 293 -6.18 -6.80 16.92
CA MET A 293 -6.52 -6.84 18.34
C MET A 293 -8.02 -6.55 18.50
N TYR A 294 -8.84 -7.58 18.35
CA TYR A 294 -10.30 -7.49 18.37
C TYR A 294 -10.88 -8.47 19.39
N LEU A 295 -11.36 -7.95 20.53
CA LEU A 295 -11.91 -8.76 21.63
C LEU A 295 -13.21 -9.48 21.23
N GLY A 296 -14.03 -8.84 20.40
CA GLY A 296 -15.30 -9.39 19.91
C GLY A 296 -15.18 -10.54 18.91
N GLU A 297 -13.94 -10.91 18.50
CA GLU A 297 -13.73 -12.11 17.66
C GLU A 297 -13.94 -13.42 18.42
N THR A 298 -13.84 -13.43 19.75
CA THR A 298 -14.02 -14.62 20.56
C THR A 298 -14.70 -14.29 21.88
N ASP A 299 -15.78 -14.99 22.20
CA ASP A 299 -16.41 -14.90 23.52
C ASP A 299 -15.75 -15.86 24.51
N GLU A 300 -15.28 -17.00 24.04
CA GLU A 300 -14.73 -18.07 24.87
C GLU A 300 -13.36 -17.75 25.45
N TYR A 301 -12.49 -17.06 24.67
CA TYR A 301 -11.09 -16.78 25.04
C TYR A 301 -10.82 -15.28 25.23
N LYS A 302 -11.85 -14.48 25.54
CA LYS A 302 -11.75 -13.02 25.60
C LYS A 302 -10.73 -12.54 26.64
N ASP A 303 -10.64 -13.16 27.81
CA ASP A 303 -9.69 -12.79 28.87
C ASP A 303 -8.25 -13.19 28.50
N GLU A 304 -8.05 -14.33 27.87
CA GLU A 304 -6.76 -14.75 27.35
C GLU A 304 -6.30 -13.84 26.21
N LEU A 305 -7.22 -13.46 25.33
CA LEU A 305 -6.94 -12.50 24.26
C LEU A 305 -6.57 -11.13 24.82
N ALA A 306 -7.28 -10.65 25.83
CA ALA A 306 -6.97 -9.40 26.50
C ALA A 306 -5.54 -9.40 27.09
N MET A 307 -5.10 -10.53 27.69
CA MET A 307 -3.74 -10.69 28.21
C MET A 307 -2.69 -10.61 27.09
N VAL A 308 -2.96 -11.19 25.92
CA VAL A 308 -2.06 -11.14 24.77
C VAL A 308 -2.00 -9.71 24.21
N ILE A 309 -3.14 -9.04 24.06
CA ILE A 309 -3.23 -7.64 23.59
C ILE A 309 -2.43 -6.72 24.54
N GLU A 310 -2.64 -6.85 25.85
CA GLU A 310 -1.93 -6.09 26.88
C GLU A 310 -0.42 -6.19 26.69
N GLU A 311 0.10 -7.40 26.52
CA GLU A 311 1.51 -7.63 26.36
C GLU A 311 2.07 -7.11 25.03
N PHE A 312 1.34 -7.25 23.93
CA PHE A 312 1.71 -6.65 22.64
C PHE A 312 1.85 -5.14 22.74
N LEU A 313 0.89 -4.46 23.39
CA LEU A 313 0.93 -3.01 23.59
C LEU A 313 2.09 -2.59 24.49
N LYS A 314 2.34 -3.28 25.61
CA LYS A 314 3.47 -3.00 26.52
C LYS A 314 4.82 -3.10 25.81
N GLN A 315 5.04 -4.16 25.04
CA GLN A 315 6.28 -4.33 24.30
C GLN A 315 6.43 -3.32 23.17
N ARG A 316 5.32 -2.93 22.53
CA ARG A 316 5.35 -1.88 21.52
C ARG A 316 5.66 -0.50 22.12
N ILE A 317 5.12 -0.17 23.27
CA ILE A 317 5.43 1.07 23.99
C ILE A 317 6.93 1.14 24.29
N LEU A 318 7.53 0.03 24.74
CA LEU A 318 8.98 -0.05 24.95
C LEU A 318 9.75 0.18 23.64
N GLY A 319 9.29 -0.40 22.53
CA GLY A 319 9.97 -0.39 21.23
C GLY A 319 11.04 -1.46 21.11
N PHE A 320 11.83 -1.41 20.03
CA PHE A 320 12.93 -2.34 19.79
C PHE A 320 14.28 -1.63 19.82
N LYS A 321 15.29 -2.29 20.38
CA LYS A 321 16.66 -1.79 20.34
C LYS A 321 17.23 -1.93 18.95
N ASN A 322 17.76 -0.84 18.40
CA ASN A 322 18.59 -0.89 17.21
C ASN A 322 20.00 -1.44 17.56
N GLU A 323 20.90 -1.52 16.58
CA GLU A 323 22.27 -1.99 16.73
C GLU A 323 23.11 -1.21 17.75
N LYS A 324 22.72 0.02 18.09
CA LYS A 324 23.35 0.89 19.10
C LYS A 324 22.69 0.79 20.47
N GLY A 325 21.73 -0.13 20.65
CA GLY A 325 21.01 -0.32 21.90
C GLY A 325 19.95 0.74 22.20
N VAL A 326 19.61 1.61 21.24
CA VAL A 326 18.58 2.64 21.39
C VAL A 326 17.22 2.07 21.01
N TYR A 327 16.20 2.34 21.83
CA TYR A 327 14.83 1.94 21.53
C TYR A 327 14.21 2.82 20.43
N ILE A 328 13.86 2.22 19.31
CA ILE A 328 13.23 2.86 18.17
C ILE A 328 11.81 2.31 17.90
N THR A 329 11.04 3.02 17.10
CA THR A 329 9.73 2.57 16.62
C THR A 329 9.92 1.64 15.43
N PRO A 330 9.53 0.34 15.51
CA PRO A 330 9.62 -0.57 14.37
C PRO A 330 8.48 -0.32 13.38
N ALA A 331 8.73 -0.58 12.09
CA ALA A 331 7.71 -0.49 11.06
C ALA A 331 6.65 -1.60 11.20
N PHE A 332 7.06 -2.81 11.58
CA PHE A 332 6.21 -4.00 11.67
C PHE A 332 6.31 -4.71 13.04
N PRO A 333 5.29 -5.53 13.38
CA PRO A 333 3.97 -5.59 12.76
C PRO A 333 3.20 -4.27 12.96
N LYS A 334 2.36 -3.89 12.00
CA LYS A 334 1.36 -2.86 12.18
C LYS A 334 0.32 -3.39 13.17
N LEU A 335 -0.09 -2.60 14.14
CA LEU A 335 -1.11 -2.97 15.12
C LEU A 335 -2.45 -2.34 14.75
N LEU A 336 -3.52 -3.12 14.75
CA LEU A 336 -4.90 -2.71 14.52
C LEU A 336 -5.69 -2.95 15.79
N TYR A 337 -6.21 -1.91 16.43
CA TYR A 337 -7.00 -2.01 17.65
C TYR A 337 -8.46 -1.70 17.33
N VAL A 338 -9.34 -2.66 17.61
CA VAL A 338 -10.77 -2.47 17.40
C VAL A 338 -11.38 -1.81 18.63
N LEU A 339 -12.02 -0.67 18.41
CA LEU A 339 -12.80 0.05 19.42
C LEU A 339 -14.18 -0.59 19.50
N GLU A 340 -14.54 -1.07 20.69
CA GLU A 340 -15.75 -1.82 20.98
C GLU A 340 -16.45 -1.23 22.19
N GLU A 341 -17.72 -1.56 22.41
CA GLU A 341 -18.46 -1.15 23.59
C GLU A 341 -17.77 -1.60 24.88
N ASP A 342 -17.19 -2.81 24.89
CA ASP A 342 -16.47 -3.39 26.02
C ASP A 342 -15.15 -2.72 26.38
N ASN A 343 -14.62 -1.83 25.54
CA ASN A 343 -13.32 -1.19 25.76
C ASN A 343 -13.27 0.33 25.61
N ILE A 344 -14.33 0.96 25.06
CA ILE A 344 -14.32 2.41 24.78
C ILE A 344 -14.83 3.26 25.95
N ASN A 345 -15.62 2.70 26.85
CA ASN A 345 -16.18 3.38 28.00
C ASN A 345 -15.32 3.17 29.25
N GLU A 346 -15.23 4.19 30.10
CA GLU A 346 -14.36 4.19 31.29
C GLU A 346 -14.73 3.13 32.33
N ASP A 347 -15.98 2.77 32.39
CA ASP A 347 -16.54 1.73 33.27
C ASP A 347 -16.48 0.31 32.68
N SER A 348 -16.07 0.18 31.41
CA SER A 348 -15.96 -1.12 30.75
C SER A 348 -14.79 -1.94 31.26
N LYS A 349 -14.95 -3.26 31.26
CA LYS A 349 -13.96 -4.23 31.77
C LYS A 349 -12.57 -4.07 31.15
N TYR A 350 -12.54 -3.74 29.86
CA TYR A 350 -11.29 -3.68 29.07
C TYR A 350 -10.83 -2.25 28.76
N TRP A 351 -11.40 -1.23 29.43
CA TRP A 351 -10.97 0.17 29.30
C TRP A 351 -9.46 0.38 29.49
N TYR A 352 -8.85 -0.40 30.38
CA TYR A 352 -7.41 -0.34 30.62
C TYR A 352 -6.56 -0.64 29.37
N LEU A 353 -7.06 -1.48 28.45
CA LEU A 353 -6.40 -1.75 27.16
C LEU A 353 -6.46 -0.52 26.25
N THR A 354 -7.57 0.20 26.25
CA THR A 354 -7.72 1.43 25.46
C THR A 354 -6.81 2.54 25.96
N LYS A 355 -6.63 2.69 27.28
CA LYS A 355 -5.64 3.59 27.84
C LYS A 355 -4.22 3.21 27.44
N LEU A 356 -3.90 1.94 27.49
CA LEU A 356 -2.60 1.42 27.05
C LEU A 356 -2.37 1.61 25.53
N ALA A 357 -3.42 1.44 24.73
CA ALA A 357 -3.37 1.72 23.29
C ALA A 357 -3.13 3.21 23.00
N ALA A 358 -3.76 4.11 23.76
CA ALA A 358 -3.54 5.55 23.66
C ALA A 358 -2.09 5.94 24.00
N GLU A 359 -1.52 5.39 25.08
CA GLU A 359 -0.09 5.56 25.42
C GLU A 359 0.83 5.06 24.30
N CYS A 360 0.51 3.88 23.75
CA CYS A 360 1.25 3.30 22.64
C CYS A 360 1.22 4.20 21.40
N THR A 361 0.06 4.73 21.05
CA THR A 361 -0.11 5.66 19.92
C THR A 361 0.69 6.94 20.13
N ALA A 362 0.59 7.57 21.29
CA ALA A 362 1.31 8.79 21.60
C ALA A 362 2.84 8.62 21.47
N LYS A 363 3.36 7.44 21.81
CA LYS A 363 4.80 7.14 21.83
C LYS A 363 5.32 6.48 20.55
N ARG A 364 4.50 5.69 19.85
CA ARG A 364 4.94 4.80 18.76
C ARG A 364 4.10 4.86 17.50
N MET A 365 3.16 5.79 17.35
CA MET A 365 2.28 5.96 16.19
C MET A 365 1.37 4.75 15.87
N VAL A 366 1.27 3.79 16.74
CA VAL A 366 0.39 2.61 16.62
C VAL A 366 -0.23 2.32 17.99
N PRO A 367 -1.38 1.67 18.03
CA PRO A 367 -2.16 1.05 16.95
C PRO A 367 -2.96 2.04 16.10
N ASP A 368 -3.45 1.55 14.93
CA ASP A 368 -4.53 2.17 14.20
C ASP A 368 -5.86 1.70 14.80
N TYR A 369 -6.92 2.47 14.60
CA TYR A 369 -8.21 2.25 15.22
C TYR A 369 -9.29 1.90 14.20
N ILE A 370 -10.00 0.81 14.45
CA ILE A 370 -11.20 0.39 13.71
C ILE A 370 -12.40 0.53 14.63
N SER A 371 -13.44 1.23 14.20
CA SER A 371 -14.72 1.29 14.92
C SER A 371 -15.57 0.07 14.61
N GLU A 372 -15.82 -0.80 15.58
CA GLU A 372 -16.76 -1.90 15.45
C GLU A 372 -18.16 -1.38 15.07
N LYS A 373 -18.62 -0.33 15.77
CA LYS A 373 -19.94 0.29 15.57
C LYS A 373 -20.16 0.73 14.13
N ILE A 374 -19.24 1.52 13.58
CA ILE A 374 -19.37 2.05 12.21
C ILE A 374 -19.13 0.94 11.18
N MET A 375 -18.19 0.04 11.45
CA MET A 375 -17.89 -1.04 10.54
C MET A 375 -19.09 -1.99 10.36
N LYS A 376 -19.77 -2.35 11.44
CA LYS A 376 -21.00 -3.17 11.39
C LYS A 376 -22.13 -2.47 10.61
N GLN A 377 -22.17 -1.13 10.57
CA GLN A 377 -23.12 -0.39 9.74
C GLN A 377 -22.74 -0.41 8.25
N MET A 378 -21.46 -0.44 7.93
CA MET A 378 -20.95 -0.37 6.56
C MET A 378 -20.78 -1.74 5.91
N LYS A 379 -20.41 -2.73 6.68
CA LYS A 379 -20.09 -4.10 6.23
C LYS A 379 -21.26 -5.04 6.51
N VAL A 380 -22.35 -4.82 5.79
CA VAL A 380 -23.59 -5.62 5.91
C VAL A 380 -23.59 -6.69 4.84
N ASP A 381 -23.87 -7.93 5.22
CA ASP A 381 -23.96 -9.07 4.31
C ASP A 381 -25.34 -9.19 3.63
N LYS A 382 -25.46 -10.21 2.78
CA LYS A 382 -26.73 -10.51 2.07
C LYS A 382 -27.91 -10.85 2.98
N ASN A 383 -27.65 -11.22 4.24
CA ASN A 383 -28.66 -11.56 5.25
C ASN A 383 -29.05 -10.33 6.09
N GLY A 384 -28.40 -9.18 5.88
CA GLY A 384 -28.61 -7.97 6.66
C GLY A 384 -27.82 -7.93 7.97
N GLU A 385 -26.88 -8.85 8.19
CA GLU A 385 -26.02 -8.89 9.36
C GLU A 385 -24.78 -8.00 9.14
N GLY A 386 -24.47 -7.17 10.12
CA GLY A 386 -23.30 -6.29 10.13
C GLY A 386 -22.07 -6.98 10.73
N HIS A 387 -20.93 -6.82 10.08
CA HIS A 387 -19.69 -7.50 10.43
C HIS A 387 -18.56 -6.55 10.75
N CYS A 388 -17.64 -6.98 11.65
CA CYS A 388 -16.38 -6.31 11.93
C CYS A 388 -15.22 -7.30 11.77
N TYR A 389 -14.22 -6.92 11.01
CA TYR A 389 -13.01 -7.69 10.71
C TYR A 389 -11.87 -6.74 10.29
N PRO A 390 -10.60 -7.17 10.38
CA PRO A 390 -9.49 -6.28 10.05
C PRO A 390 -9.35 -6.04 8.54
N CYS A 391 -8.59 -4.99 8.20
CA CYS A 391 -8.08 -4.81 6.84
C CYS A 391 -6.96 -5.81 6.54
N MET A 392 -6.75 -6.07 5.25
CA MET A 392 -5.57 -6.76 4.74
C MET A 392 -4.44 -5.74 4.56
N GLY A 393 -3.28 -6.00 5.18
CA GLY A 393 -2.13 -5.11 5.08
C GLY A 393 -2.43 -3.68 5.56
N CYS A 394 -2.38 -2.69 4.65
CA CYS A 394 -2.50 -1.28 5.00
C CYS A 394 -3.92 -0.84 5.30
N ARG A 395 -4.83 -1.00 4.32
CA ARG A 395 -6.20 -0.47 4.36
C ARG A 395 -7.18 -1.18 3.42
N SER A 396 -6.81 -2.30 2.81
CA SER A 396 -7.69 -3.05 1.91
C SER A 396 -8.70 -3.86 2.73
N PHE A 397 -9.99 -3.68 2.47
CA PHE A 397 -11.04 -4.43 3.13
C PHE A 397 -11.77 -5.34 2.13
N LEU A 398 -11.99 -6.57 2.55
CA LEU A 398 -12.87 -7.49 1.84
C LEU A 398 -14.32 -6.99 1.92
N THR A 399 -15.13 -7.39 0.97
CA THR A 399 -16.59 -7.29 1.09
C THR A 399 -17.10 -8.40 2.01
N PRO A 400 -18.25 -8.22 2.69
CA PRO A 400 -18.86 -9.27 3.48
C PRO A 400 -19.14 -10.52 2.64
N TYR A 401 -18.79 -11.69 3.17
CA TYR A 401 -19.03 -12.98 2.52
C TYR A 401 -19.58 -13.97 3.52
N VAL A 402 -20.65 -14.65 3.14
CA VAL A 402 -21.28 -15.71 3.91
C VAL A 402 -20.88 -17.03 3.29
N ASP A 403 -20.18 -17.86 4.05
CA ASP A 403 -19.78 -19.19 3.63
C ASP A 403 -21.02 -20.07 3.40
N PRO A 404 -21.19 -20.64 2.20
CA PRO A 404 -22.39 -21.40 1.86
C PRO A 404 -22.53 -22.71 2.64
N GLU A 405 -21.45 -23.28 3.17
CA GLU A 405 -21.49 -24.54 3.93
C GLU A 405 -21.90 -24.29 5.39
N THR A 406 -21.37 -23.22 6.00
CA THR A 406 -21.62 -22.92 7.42
C THR A 406 -22.73 -21.90 7.64
N ASN A 407 -23.13 -21.18 6.61
CA ASN A 407 -24.03 -20.01 6.64
C ASN A 407 -23.59 -18.94 7.64
N LYS A 408 -22.27 -18.78 7.85
CA LYS A 408 -21.66 -17.77 8.72
C LYS A 408 -20.75 -16.86 7.92
N GLY A 409 -20.54 -15.64 8.41
CA GLY A 409 -19.54 -14.72 7.86
C GLY A 409 -18.15 -15.36 7.89
N LYS A 410 -17.41 -15.25 6.77
CA LYS A 410 -16.04 -15.74 6.65
C LYS A 410 -15.12 -14.60 6.24
N TYR A 411 -14.06 -14.38 6.99
CA TYR A 411 -13.08 -13.33 6.76
C TYR A 411 -11.69 -13.90 6.50
N TYR A 412 -11.16 -14.69 7.43
CA TYR A 412 -9.85 -15.32 7.30
C TYR A 412 -9.86 -16.42 6.23
N GLY A 413 -8.74 -16.57 5.55
CA GLY A 413 -8.62 -17.41 4.38
C GLY A 413 -9.10 -16.74 3.09
N ARG A 414 -9.33 -15.43 3.10
CA ARG A 414 -9.75 -14.65 1.94
C ARG A 414 -8.68 -13.63 1.53
N PHE A 415 -8.75 -13.14 0.30
CA PHE A 415 -7.67 -12.35 -0.30
C PHE A 415 -8.17 -11.34 -1.35
N ASN A 416 -7.28 -10.43 -1.75
CA ASN A 416 -7.47 -9.51 -2.86
C ASN A 416 -6.65 -9.98 -4.07
N GLN A 417 -7.26 -9.97 -5.27
CA GLN A 417 -6.64 -10.41 -6.51
C GLN A 417 -5.65 -9.39 -7.10
N GLY A 418 -5.81 -8.11 -6.77
CA GLY A 418 -4.96 -7.04 -7.25
C GLY A 418 -5.67 -5.72 -7.45
N VAL A 419 -4.93 -4.70 -7.87
CA VAL A 419 -5.39 -3.31 -7.93
C VAL A 419 -5.02 -2.67 -9.26
N VAL A 420 -5.90 -1.81 -9.78
CA VAL A 420 -5.63 -0.83 -10.85
C VAL A 420 -6.20 0.51 -10.41
N THR A 421 -5.42 1.59 -10.52
CA THR A 421 -5.83 2.93 -10.06
C THR A 421 -6.06 3.87 -11.23
N ILE A 422 -7.23 4.54 -11.24
CA ILE A 422 -7.54 5.63 -12.18
C ILE A 422 -6.96 6.96 -11.66
N ASN A 423 -6.41 7.76 -12.58
CA ASN A 423 -5.97 9.13 -12.31
C ASN A 423 -7.12 10.11 -12.61
N LEU A 424 -7.84 10.55 -11.59
CA LEU A 424 -8.97 11.46 -11.75
C LEU A 424 -8.54 12.84 -12.27
N VAL A 425 -7.32 13.27 -11.97
CA VAL A 425 -6.77 14.55 -12.46
C VAL A 425 -6.56 14.52 -13.96
N ASP A 426 -6.13 13.37 -14.52
CA ASP A 426 -6.04 13.18 -15.97
C ASP A 426 -7.39 13.34 -16.67
N VAL A 427 -8.44 12.74 -16.10
CA VAL A 427 -9.82 12.87 -16.62
C VAL A 427 -10.24 14.32 -16.66
N ALA A 428 -10.05 15.05 -15.56
CA ALA A 428 -10.42 16.45 -15.43
C ALA A 428 -9.67 17.34 -16.43
N LEU A 429 -8.34 17.24 -16.48
CA LEU A 429 -7.52 18.04 -17.39
C LEU A 429 -7.78 17.74 -18.87
N SER A 430 -8.01 16.48 -19.22
CA SER A 430 -8.36 16.07 -20.58
C SER A 430 -9.72 16.58 -21.03
N SER A 431 -10.64 16.83 -20.09
CA SER A 431 -11.97 17.38 -20.40
C SER A 431 -11.96 18.87 -20.72
N GLY A 432 -10.94 19.63 -20.26
CA GLY A 432 -10.87 21.08 -20.42
C GLY A 432 -11.99 21.84 -19.71
N LYS A 433 -12.48 21.33 -18.56
CA LYS A 433 -13.62 21.84 -17.76
C LYS A 433 -15.00 21.63 -18.38
N ASP A 434 -15.12 20.93 -19.49
CA ASP A 434 -16.41 20.54 -20.06
C ASP A 434 -16.96 19.32 -19.31
N LYS A 435 -18.09 19.49 -18.58
CA LYS A 435 -18.69 18.44 -17.76
C LYS A 435 -19.16 17.24 -18.59
N LYS A 436 -19.68 17.45 -19.81
CA LYS A 436 -20.12 16.34 -20.69
C LYS A 436 -18.93 15.55 -21.20
N LYS A 437 -17.87 16.26 -21.60
CA LYS A 437 -16.61 15.65 -22.03
C LYS A 437 -15.91 14.92 -20.88
N PHE A 438 -16.01 15.46 -19.66
CA PHE A 438 -15.49 14.81 -18.45
C PHE A 438 -16.08 13.41 -18.29
N TRP A 439 -17.41 13.29 -18.28
CA TRP A 439 -18.06 11.98 -18.08
C TRP A 439 -17.75 11.00 -19.21
N LYS A 440 -17.64 11.46 -20.45
CA LYS A 440 -17.25 10.61 -21.58
C LYS A 440 -15.82 10.07 -21.39
N ILE A 441 -14.86 10.93 -21.05
CA ILE A 441 -13.47 10.52 -20.82
C ILE A 441 -13.39 9.62 -19.58
N PHE A 442 -14.15 9.91 -18.55
CA PHE A 442 -14.22 9.10 -17.33
C PHE A 442 -14.61 7.64 -17.65
N GLU A 443 -15.67 7.45 -18.45
CA GLU A 443 -16.08 6.11 -18.91
C GLU A 443 -14.96 5.44 -19.73
N GLU A 444 -14.32 6.15 -20.67
CA GLU A 444 -13.20 5.61 -21.45
C GLU A 444 -12.04 5.16 -20.57
N ARG A 445 -11.72 5.89 -19.48
CA ARG A 445 -10.67 5.51 -18.53
C ARG A 445 -11.08 4.35 -17.64
N LEU A 446 -12.34 4.26 -17.26
CA LEU A 446 -12.88 3.13 -16.51
C LEU A 446 -12.82 1.84 -17.31
N GLU A 447 -13.13 1.87 -18.61
CA GLU A 447 -12.99 0.70 -19.49
C GLU A 447 -11.53 0.21 -19.57
N LEU A 448 -10.56 1.13 -19.58
CA LEU A 448 -9.13 0.73 -19.49
C LEU A 448 -8.78 0.09 -18.14
N CYS A 449 -9.32 0.62 -17.03
CA CYS A 449 -9.14 0.01 -15.72
C CYS A 449 -9.79 -1.38 -15.66
N HIS A 450 -11.00 -1.53 -16.15
CA HIS A 450 -11.74 -2.79 -16.20
C HIS A 450 -10.96 -3.85 -16.99
N LYS A 451 -10.54 -3.52 -18.20
CA LYS A 451 -9.70 -4.39 -19.04
C LYS A 451 -8.42 -4.83 -18.30
N ALA A 452 -7.77 -3.91 -17.60
CA ALA A 452 -6.57 -4.20 -16.84
C ALA A 452 -6.84 -5.11 -15.62
N LEU A 453 -7.98 -4.93 -14.95
CA LEU A 453 -8.43 -5.78 -13.83
C LEU A 453 -8.81 -7.19 -14.34
N GLN A 454 -9.48 -7.29 -15.48
CA GLN A 454 -9.79 -8.59 -16.11
C GLN A 454 -8.52 -9.38 -16.44
N VAL A 455 -7.47 -8.73 -16.96
CA VAL A 455 -6.17 -9.40 -17.22
C VAL A 455 -5.57 -9.98 -15.94
N ARG A 456 -5.71 -9.30 -14.79
CA ARG A 456 -5.29 -9.84 -13.48
C ARG A 456 -6.10 -11.08 -13.09
N HIS A 457 -7.41 -10.97 -13.17
CA HIS A 457 -8.34 -12.05 -12.87
C HIS A 457 -8.07 -13.29 -13.73
N GLU A 458 -8.00 -13.12 -15.05
CA GLU A 458 -7.75 -14.21 -16.01
C GLU A 458 -6.42 -14.93 -15.78
N ARG A 459 -5.40 -14.20 -15.30
CA ARG A 459 -4.13 -14.81 -14.97
C ARG A 459 -4.23 -15.70 -13.74
N LEU A 460 -4.93 -15.27 -12.70
CA LEU A 460 -5.21 -16.07 -11.52
C LEU A 460 -6.13 -17.26 -11.81
N ALA A 461 -7.11 -17.09 -12.68
CA ALA A 461 -8.06 -18.14 -13.06
C ALA A 461 -7.42 -19.41 -13.66
N LYS A 462 -6.19 -19.30 -14.17
CA LYS A 462 -5.44 -20.42 -14.77
C LYS A 462 -4.56 -21.18 -13.77
N VAL A 463 -4.60 -20.80 -12.50
CA VAL A 463 -3.69 -21.32 -11.48
C VAL A 463 -4.24 -22.55 -10.80
N THR A 464 -3.34 -23.49 -10.48
CA THR A 464 -3.64 -24.64 -9.64
C THR A 464 -3.05 -24.46 -8.24
N SER A 465 -3.58 -25.23 -7.30
CA SER A 465 -3.15 -25.21 -5.90
C SER A 465 -1.67 -25.52 -5.67
N ASP A 466 -1.00 -26.13 -6.67
CA ASP A 466 0.42 -26.51 -6.60
C ASP A 466 1.39 -25.34 -6.71
N VAL A 467 0.92 -24.17 -7.20
CA VAL A 467 1.78 -22.99 -7.39
C VAL A 467 2.25 -22.42 -6.05
N ALA A 468 1.38 -22.41 -5.05
CA ALA A 468 1.69 -21.96 -3.69
C ALA A 468 0.95 -22.86 -2.67
N PRO A 469 1.48 -24.05 -2.37
CA PRO A 469 0.79 -25.02 -1.51
C PRO A 469 0.42 -24.47 -0.13
N ILE A 470 1.26 -23.62 0.46
CA ILE A 470 0.98 -23.01 1.76
C ILE A 470 -0.31 -22.16 1.73
N LEU A 471 -0.59 -21.49 0.61
CA LEU A 471 -1.79 -20.67 0.44
C LEU A 471 -3.03 -21.55 0.18
N TRP A 472 -2.92 -22.49 -0.76
CA TRP A 472 -4.06 -23.13 -1.37
C TRP A 472 -4.38 -24.53 -0.86
N GLN A 473 -3.36 -25.27 -0.35
CA GLN A 473 -3.51 -26.66 0.11
C GLN A 473 -3.42 -26.81 1.63
N HIS A 474 -2.70 -25.91 2.32
CA HIS A 474 -2.28 -26.13 3.70
C HIS A 474 -2.87 -25.15 4.71
N GLY A 475 -3.92 -24.42 4.31
CA GLY A 475 -4.83 -23.74 5.24
C GLY A 475 -4.69 -22.22 5.34
N ALA A 476 -3.65 -21.59 4.75
CA ALA A 476 -3.52 -20.13 4.86
C ALA A 476 -4.70 -19.40 4.22
N LEU A 477 -5.09 -19.81 3.00
CA LEU A 477 -6.28 -19.30 2.30
C LEU A 477 -7.33 -20.39 2.04
N ALA A 478 -6.89 -21.61 1.76
CA ALA A 478 -7.78 -22.74 1.49
C ALA A 478 -7.13 -24.09 1.83
N ARG A 479 -7.91 -25.17 1.78
CA ARG A 479 -7.46 -26.57 1.85
C ARG A 479 -7.90 -27.33 0.61
N LEU A 480 -7.49 -26.85 -0.56
CA LEU A 480 -7.79 -27.49 -1.84
C LEU A 480 -6.95 -28.77 -2.01
N PRO A 481 -7.47 -29.77 -2.71
CA PRO A 481 -6.67 -30.91 -3.16
C PRO A 481 -5.49 -30.49 -4.03
N LYS A 482 -4.44 -31.29 -4.02
CA LYS A 482 -3.30 -31.09 -4.92
C LYS A 482 -3.73 -31.08 -6.38
N GLY A 483 -3.25 -30.09 -7.15
CA GLY A 483 -3.59 -29.91 -8.57
C GLY A 483 -4.98 -29.31 -8.84
N ALA A 484 -5.77 -29.03 -7.79
CA ALA A 484 -7.08 -28.40 -7.96
C ALA A 484 -6.95 -26.94 -8.44
N SER A 485 -7.89 -26.49 -9.27
CA SER A 485 -7.95 -25.10 -9.71
C SER A 485 -8.37 -24.17 -8.56
N ILE A 486 -7.75 -22.99 -8.48
CA ILE A 486 -8.18 -21.94 -7.54
C ILE A 486 -9.33 -21.08 -8.09
N HIS A 487 -9.75 -21.31 -9.33
CA HIS A 487 -10.79 -20.53 -10.02
C HIS A 487 -12.06 -20.32 -9.19
N PRO A 488 -12.62 -21.32 -8.46
CA PRO A 488 -13.80 -21.12 -7.62
C PRO A 488 -13.63 -20.07 -6.52
N LEU A 489 -12.39 -19.81 -6.06
CA LEU A 489 -12.10 -18.82 -5.03
C LEU A 489 -12.01 -17.38 -5.58
N LEU A 490 -12.15 -17.21 -6.89
CA LEU A 490 -12.08 -15.89 -7.54
C LEU A 490 -13.47 -15.28 -7.76
N HIS A 491 -14.53 -16.02 -7.51
CA HIS A 491 -15.92 -15.66 -7.80
C HIS A 491 -16.80 -15.62 -6.54
N SER A 492 -18.04 -15.21 -6.73
CA SER A 492 -19.11 -15.23 -5.72
C SER A 492 -18.77 -14.49 -4.43
N GLY A 493 -17.86 -13.52 -4.49
CA GLY A 493 -17.44 -12.69 -3.37
C GLY A 493 -16.42 -13.34 -2.43
N TYR A 494 -15.87 -14.53 -2.74
CA TYR A 494 -14.82 -15.13 -1.91
C TYR A 494 -13.55 -14.28 -1.85
N SER A 495 -13.12 -13.75 -2.98
CA SER A 495 -12.03 -12.76 -3.08
C SER A 495 -12.52 -11.47 -3.72
N THR A 496 -11.77 -10.38 -3.54
CA THR A 496 -12.07 -9.08 -4.11
C THR A 496 -11.04 -8.69 -5.17
N ILE A 497 -11.41 -7.79 -6.08
CA ILE A 497 -10.48 -7.10 -6.97
C ILE A 497 -10.77 -5.60 -6.92
N SER A 498 -9.74 -4.75 -6.94
CA SER A 498 -9.89 -3.37 -6.51
C SER A 498 -9.70 -2.36 -7.63
N LEU A 499 -10.70 -1.49 -7.80
CA LEU A 499 -10.60 -0.26 -8.58
C LEU A 499 -10.14 0.87 -7.66
N GLY A 500 -8.87 1.24 -7.75
CA GLY A 500 -8.30 2.37 -7.02
C GLY A 500 -8.53 3.70 -7.71
N TYR A 501 -8.40 4.79 -6.97
CA TYR A 501 -8.48 6.16 -7.51
C TYR A 501 -7.51 7.10 -6.79
N ALA A 502 -7.12 8.18 -7.46
CA ALA A 502 -6.20 9.19 -6.94
C ALA A 502 -6.53 10.58 -7.47
N GLY A 503 -6.23 11.62 -6.69
CA GLY A 503 -6.35 13.01 -7.10
C GLY A 503 -7.78 13.52 -7.14
N LEU A 504 -8.63 13.10 -6.21
CA LEU A 504 -10.01 13.60 -6.13
C LEU A 504 -10.05 15.11 -5.90
N TYR A 505 -9.19 15.62 -5.00
CA TYR A 505 -9.08 17.05 -4.73
C TYR A 505 -8.76 17.85 -6.00
N GLU A 506 -7.66 17.52 -6.68
CA GLU A 506 -7.22 18.25 -7.87
C GLU A 506 -8.23 18.15 -9.01
N CYS A 507 -8.88 17.00 -9.16
CA CYS A 507 -9.96 16.78 -10.12
C CYS A 507 -11.13 17.74 -9.86
N VAL A 508 -11.65 17.76 -8.66
CA VAL A 508 -12.77 18.62 -8.24
C VAL A 508 -12.39 20.09 -8.35
N LYS A 509 -11.21 20.46 -7.84
CA LYS A 509 -10.69 21.83 -7.90
C LYS A 509 -10.57 22.35 -9.31
N TYR A 510 -10.10 21.53 -10.24
CA TYR A 510 -10.02 21.92 -11.65
C TYR A 510 -11.39 22.08 -12.29
N MET A 511 -12.32 21.18 -12.04
CA MET A 511 -13.65 21.17 -12.67
C MET A 511 -14.59 22.24 -12.13
N THR A 512 -14.58 22.49 -10.82
CA THR A 512 -15.55 23.38 -10.15
C THR A 512 -14.93 24.71 -9.70
N GLY A 513 -13.61 24.75 -9.49
CA GLY A 513 -12.90 25.86 -8.85
C GLY A 513 -12.86 25.77 -7.31
N ASN A 514 -13.63 24.87 -6.72
CA ASN A 514 -13.79 24.67 -5.28
C ASN A 514 -13.11 23.38 -4.81
N SER A 515 -12.80 23.28 -3.51
CA SER A 515 -12.33 22.03 -2.90
C SER A 515 -13.51 21.07 -2.67
N HIS A 516 -13.22 19.76 -2.60
CA HIS A 516 -14.19 18.76 -2.14
C HIS A 516 -14.43 18.86 -0.62
N THR A 517 -13.62 19.64 0.08
CA THR A 517 -13.76 19.95 1.51
C THR A 517 -14.78 21.07 1.77
N ASP A 518 -15.08 21.88 0.74
CA ASP A 518 -16.08 22.93 0.80
C ASP A 518 -17.49 22.31 0.80
N ASN A 519 -18.36 22.74 1.70
CA ASN A 519 -19.76 22.34 1.70
C ASN A 519 -20.52 23.04 0.57
N GLY A 520 -20.50 22.45 -0.65
CA GLY A 520 -21.13 23.01 -1.86
C GLY A 520 -20.76 22.23 -3.11
N ASP A 521 -20.72 22.90 -4.25
CA ASP A 521 -20.51 22.32 -5.59
C ASP A 521 -19.29 21.38 -5.67
N GLY A 522 -18.22 21.68 -4.93
CA GLY A 522 -17.03 20.84 -4.89
C GLY A 522 -17.31 19.49 -4.25
N LYS A 523 -17.93 19.47 -3.08
CA LYS A 523 -18.30 18.24 -2.37
C LYS A 523 -19.34 17.43 -3.16
N GLU A 524 -20.36 18.10 -3.71
CA GLU A 524 -21.38 17.42 -4.50
C GLU A 524 -20.79 16.73 -5.73
N PHE A 525 -19.89 17.40 -6.45
CA PHE A 525 -19.20 16.81 -7.59
C PHE A 525 -18.27 15.65 -7.18
N ALA A 526 -17.57 15.77 -6.04
CA ALA A 526 -16.77 14.68 -5.52
C ALA A 526 -17.61 13.43 -5.22
N ILE A 527 -18.75 13.60 -4.57
CA ILE A 527 -19.69 12.51 -4.27
C ILE A 527 -20.23 11.90 -5.58
N GLU A 528 -20.57 12.72 -6.58
CA GLU A 528 -21.01 12.25 -7.91
C GLU A 528 -19.96 11.35 -8.58
N VAL A 529 -18.68 11.76 -8.54
CA VAL A 529 -17.56 10.97 -9.07
C VAL A 529 -17.43 9.64 -8.32
N MET A 530 -17.45 9.66 -7.00
CA MET A 530 -17.34 8.47 -6.18
C MET A 530 -18.51 7.50 -6.35
N GLN A 531 -19.72 8.03 -6.49
CA GLN A 531 -20.90 7.22 -6.76
C GLN A 531 -20.78 6.51 -8.11
N LYS A 532 -20.33 7.20 -9.15
CA LYS A 532 -20.11 6.61 -10.48
C LYS A 532 -19.06 5.48 -10.47
N LEU A 533 -17.98 5.60 -9.67
CA LEU A 533 -17.03 4.51 -9.49
C LEU A 533 -17.72 3.27 -8.88
N ASN A 534 -18.56 3.47 -7.87
CA ASN A 534 -19.29 2.37 -7.22
C ASN A 534 -20.34 1.74 -8.15
N ASP A 535 -21.08 2.56 -8.91
CA ASP A 535 -22.06 2.09 -9.89
C ASP A 535 -21.40 1.17 -10.93
N LYS A 536 -20.21 1.54 -11.42
CA LYS A 536 -19.44 0.73 -12.37
C LYS A 536 -18.92 -0.58 -11.76
N CYS A 537 -18.39 -0.53 -10.56
CA CYS A 537 -17.98 -1.76 -9.87
C CYS A 537 -19.15 -2.71 -9.68
N LYS A 538 -20.34 -2.17 -9.36
CA LYS A 538 -21.57 -2.96 -9.23
C LYS A 538 -22.00 -3.57 -10.55
N GLU A 539 -22.00 -2.78 -11.63
CA GLU A 539 -22.33 -3.23 -13.00
C GLU A 539 -21.42 -4.41 -13.41
N TRP A 540 -20.10 -4.27 -13.24
CA TRP A 540 -19.15 -5.33 -13.57
C TRP A 540 -19.32 -6.58 -12.70
N LYS A 541 -19.56 -6.39 -11.40
CA LYS A 541 -19.81 -7.51 -10.47
C LYS A 541 -21.05 -8.32 -10.86
N GLU A 542 -22.13 -7.66 -11.22
CA GLU A 542 -23.38 -8.31 -11.65
C GLU A 542 -23.21 -9.05 -12.99
N ALA A 543 -22.38 -8.51 -13.90
CA ALA A 543 -22.14 -9.11 -15.21
C ALA A 543 -21.19 -10.31 -15.17
N GLU A 544 -20.20 -10.34 -14.26
CA GLU A 544 -19.06 -11.25 -14.33
C GLU A 544 -18.92 -12.16 -13.09
N ASP A 545 -19.73 -11.94 -12.05
CA ASP A 545 -19.59 -12.62 -10.74
C ASP A 545 -18.20 -12.45 -10.10
N ILE A 546 -17.50 -11.33 -10.42
CA ILE A 546 -16.21 -10.94 -9.84
C ILE A 546 -16.46 -9.78 -8.86
N ASP A 547 -15.90 -9.85 -7.67
CA ASP A 547 -16.19 -8.86 -6.63
C ASP A 547 -15.33 -7.60 -6.75
N TYR A 548 -15.69 -6.77 -7.72
CA TYR A 548 -15.08 -5.44 -7.93
C TYR A 548 -15.45 -4.48 -6.80
N SER A 549 -14.48 -3.74 -6.29
CA SER A 549 -14.71 -2.83 -5.17
C SER A 549 -13.86 -1.56 -5.29
N VAL A 550 -14.48 -0.41 -4.99
CA VAL A 550 -13.78 0.90 -5.00
C VAL A 550 -12.83 0.97 -3.81
N TYR A 551 -11.60 1.34 -4.06
CA TYR A 551 -10.50 1.31 -3.11
C TYR A 551 -9.75 2.64 -3.02
N GLY A 552 -9.70 3.23 -1.84
CA GLY A 552 -8.83 4.36 -1.53
C GLY A 552 -7.36 3.91 -1.48
N THR A 553 -6.77 3.72 -2.65
CA THR A 553 -5.48 3.03 -2.84
C THR A 553 -4.35 3.68 -2.03
N PRO A 554 -3.52 2.90 -1.30
CA PRO A 554 -2.25 3.39 -0.76
C PRO A 554 -1.25 3.54 -1.90
N ILE A 555 -0.99 4.78 -2.30
CA ILE A 555 -0.13 5.09 -3.45
C ILE A 555 1.10 5.87 -2.98
N GLU A 556 2.19 5.17 -2.62
CA GLU A 556 3.42 5.80 -2.15
C GLU A 556 4.18 6.49 -3.29
N SER A 557 4.58 5.75 -4.31
CA SER A 557 5.31 6.27 -5.47
C SER A 557 4.40 6.71 -6.62
N THR A 558 3.17 6.22 -6.68
CA THR A 558 2.23 6.50 -7.77
C THR A 558 1.76 7.96 -7.79
N THR A 559 1.59 8.61 -6.63
CA THR A 559 1.26 10.04 -6.56
C THR A 559 2.33 10.90 -7.22
N TYR A 560 3.60 10.56 -7.01
CA TYR A 560 4.74 11.20 -7.66
C TYR A 560 4.80 10.91 -9.16
N LYS A 561 4.58 9.64 -9.56
CA LYS A 561 4.50 9.24 -10.97
C LYS A 561 3.40 10.02 -11.70
N PHE A 562 2.20 10.05 -11.14
CA PHE A 562 1.06 10.77 -11.72
C PHE A 562 1.35 12.27 -11.85
N ALA A 563 1.88 12.92 -10.83
CA ALA A 563 2.27 14.33 -10.88
C ALA A 563 3.27 14.61 -12.01
N LYS A 564 4.29 13.76 -12.20
CA LYS A 564 5.27 13.89 -13.31
C LYS A 564 4.60 13.72 -14.67
N CYS A 565 3.73 12.74 -14.84
CA CYS A 565 3.03 12.51 -16.10
C CYS A 565 2.08 13.66 -16.44
N LEU A 566 1.35 14.17 -15.45
CA LEU A 566 0.45 15.32 -15.62
C LEU A 566 1.21 16.59 -16.03
N LYS A 567 2.33 16.89 -15.36
CA LYS A 567 3.20 18.01 -15.74
C LYS A 567 3.73 17.88 -17.16
N LYS A 568 4.12 16.67 -17.57
CA LYS A 568 4.62 16.40 -18.93
C LYS A 568 3.54 16.61 -19.99
N ARG A 569 2.29 16.21 -19.72
CA ARG A 569 1.18 16.24 -20.68
C ARG A 569 0.46 17.58 -20.74
N PHE A 570 0.25 18.24 -19.62
CA PHE A 570 -0.60 19.42 -19.50
C PHE A 570 0.17 20.68 -19.06
N GLY A 571 1.46 20.56 -18.71
CA GLY A 571 2.25 21.64 -18.15
C GLY A 571 1.98 21.88 -16.67
N VAL A 572 2.53 23.00 -16.14
CA VAL A 572 2.32 23.41 -14.75
C VAL A 572 1.08 24.29 -14.65
N ILE A 573 0.10 23.82 -13.89
CA ILE A 573 -1.15 24.52 -13.58
C ILE A 573 -1.18 24.75 -12.07
N LYS A 574 -1.20 26.02 -11.65
CA LYS A 574 -1.16 26.41 -10.23
C LYS A 574 -2.32 25.79 -9.44
N GLY A 575 -2.00 25.14 -8.33
CA GLY A 575 -2.94 24.47 -7.45
C GLY A 575 -3.46 23.12 -7.96
N ILE A 576 -2.97 22.62 -9.12
CA ILE A 576 -3.39 21.34 -9.71
C ILE A 576 -2.18 20.46 -10.03
N THR A 577 -1.20 20.95 -10.83
CA THR A 577 -0.03 20.17 -11.25
C THR A 577 1.29 20.79 -10.85
N ASP A 578 1.31 21.80 -10.03
CA ASP A 578 2.50 22.54 -9.60
C ASP A 578 3.34 21.79 -8.54
N LYS A 579 2.73 20.89 -7.78
CA LYS A 579 3.42 20.06 -6.78
C LYS A 579 4.03 18.79 -7.40
N ASN A 580 4.96 18.13 -6.68
CA ASN A 580 5.57 16.87 -7.12
C ASN A 580 4.73 15.63 -6.72
N TYR A 581 3.55 15.84 -6.18
CA TYR A 581 2.58 14.80 -5.84
C TYR A 581 1.17 15.27 -6.19
N ILE A 582 0.21 14.35 -6.23
CA ILE A 582 -1.22 14.61 -6.22
C ILE A 582 -1.81 14.06 -4.93
N THR A 583 -2.97 14.54 -4.52
CA THR A 583 -3.63 14.09 -3.29
C THR A 583 -3.98 12.61 -3.38
N ASN A 584 -3.70 11.88 -2.31
CA ASN A 584 -4.01 10.46 -2.21
C ASN A 584 -5.52 10.27 -2.04
N SER A 585 -6.14 9.46 -2.91
CA SER A 585 -7.57 9.11 -2.87
C SER A 585 -8.49 10.31 -2.56
N TYR A 586 -9.29 10.23 -1.50
CA TYR A 586 -10.28 11.23 -1.07
C TYR A 586 -9.78 12.20 0.01
N HIS A 587 -8.54 12.04 0.48
CA HIS A 587 -8.07 12.80 1.64
C HIS A 587 -8.19 14.30 1.46
N VAL A 588 -8.43 15.00 2.57
CA VAL A 588 -8.18 16.43 2.67
C VAL A 588 -6.72 16.70 2.30
N PRO A 589 -6.42 17.68 1.45
CA PRO A 589 -5.04 18.01 1.09
C PRO A 589 -4.20 18.26 2.34
N VAL A 590 -2.99 17.73 2.36
CA VAL A 590 -2.11 17.76 3.56
C VAL A 590 -1.75 19.17 4.03
N PHE A 591 -1.88 20.17 3.15
CA PHE A 591 -1.59 21.58 3.41
C PHE A 591 -2.83 22.40 3.79
N GLU A 592 -4.02 21.78 3.83
CA GLU A 592 -5.27 22.46 4.17
C GLU A 592 -5.47 22.46 5.67
N GLU A 593 -5.62 23.63 6.26
CA GLU A 593 -5.88 23.80 7.69
C GLU A 593 -7.31 23.38 8.02
N ILE A 594 -7.43 22.32 8.80
CA ILE A 594 -8.70 21.75 9.27
C ILE A 594 -8.45 21.06 10.62
N ASP A 595 -9.40 21.18 11.55
CA ASP A 595 -9.29 20.46 12.82
C ASP A 595 -9.55 18.95 12.64
N ALA A 596 -9.05 18.16 13.59
CA ALA A 596 -9.11 16.70 13.56
C ALA A 596 -10.54 16.15 13.43
N PHE A 597 -11.48 16.71 14.14
CA PHE A 597 -12.86 16.21 14.20
C PHE A 597 -13.63 16.54 12.92
N SER A 598 -13.48 17.76 12.42
CA SER A 598 -14.06 18.19 11.13
C SER A 598 -13.50 17.35 9.96
N LYS A 599 -12.18 17.11 9.96
CA LYS A 599 -11.52 16.26 8.97
C LYS A 599 -12.06 14.83 8.99
N LEU A 600 -12.08 14.20 10.15
CA LEU A 600 -12.56 12.82 10.30
C LEU A 600 -14.04 12.70 9.93
N LYS A 601 -14.86 13.69 10.28
CA LYS A 601 -16.28 13.72 9.92
C LYS A 601 -16.48 13.83 8.41
N LEU A 602 -15.75 14.71 7.74
CA LEU A 602 -15.79 14.86 6.28
C LEU A 602 -15.34 13.56 5.60
N GLU A 603 -14.18 13.05 5.98
CA GLU A 603 -13.60 11.85 5.36
C GLU A 603 -14.42 10.58 5.62
N SER A 604 -15.22 10.54 6.69
CA SER A 604 -16.12 9.39 6.97
C SER A 604 -17.13 9.16 5.86
N GLU A 605 -17.61 10.22 5.19
CA GLU A 605 -18.52 10.12 4.06
C GLU A 605 -17.86 9.43 2.86
N PHE A 606 -16.60 9.78 2.57
CA PHE A 606 -15.82 9.18 1.49
C PHE A 606 -15.35 7.75 1.80
N GLN A 607 -15.11 7.42 3.07
CA GLN A 607 -14.87 6.04 3.47
C GLN A 607 -16.06 5.12 3.14
N ARG A 608 -17.29 5.62 3.35
CA ARG A 608 -18.52 4.88 2.96
C ARG A 608 -18.60 4.63 1.44
N LEU A 609 -18.01 5.51 0.64
CA LEU A 609 -17.94 5.39 -0.82
C LEU A 609 -16.68 4.63 -1.31
N SER A 610 -15.88 4.09 -0.39
CA SER A 610 -14.68 3.30 -0.69
C SER A 610 -14.74 1.92 0.00
N PRO A 611 -15.72 1.07 -0.35
CA PRO A 611 -15.97 -0.19 0.36
C PRO A 611 -14.83 -1.20 0.24
N GLY A 612 -13.98 -1.12 -0.78
CA GLY A 612 -12.79 -1.95 -0.96
C GLY A 612 -11.62 -1.58 -0.05
N GLY A 613 -11.76 -0.49 0.70
CA GLY A 613 -10.79 -0.08 1.69
C GLY A 613 -10.48 1.41 1.67
N ALA A 614 -10.26 1.94 2.84
CA ALA A 614 -9.91 3.32 3.10
C ALA A 614 -9.31 3.46 4.49
N ILE A 615 -8.55 4.51 4.74
CA ILE A 615 -8.08 4.93 6.05
C ILE A 615 -8.03 6.45 6.10
N SER A 616 -8.34 7.02 7.24
CA SER A 616 -8.12 8.45 7.50
C SER A 616 -7.01 8.63 8.52
N TYR A 617 -6.39 9.80 8.53
CA TYR A 617 -5.31 10.08 9.48
C TYR A 617 -5.45 11.49 10.09
N VAL A 618 -4.93 11.61 11.30
CA VAL A 618 -4.82 12.88 12.02
C VAL A 618 -3.34 13.16 12.26
N GLU A 619 -2.84 14.28 11.73
CA GLU A 619 -1.50 14.77 12.07
C GLU A 619 -1.55 15.43 13.43
N THR A 620 -0.75 14.94 14.37
CA THR A 620 -0.75 15.42 15.76
C THR A 620 0.64 15.92 16.17
N PRO A 621 0.73 16.86 17.11
CA PRO A 621 1.97 17.15 17.80
C PRO A 621 2.41 15.96 18.67
N ASN A 622 3.45 16.14 19.48
CA ASN A 622 3.82 15.14 20.49
C ASN A 622 2.76 15.11 21.62
N LEU A 623 2.01 14.01 21.70
CA LEU A 623 0.91 13.82 22.67
C LEU A 623 1.31 12.96 23.88
N GLN A 624 2.60 12.69 24.13
CA GLN A 624 3.02 11.81 25.22
C GLN A 624 2.60 12.33 26.61
N ASN A 625 2.48 13.64 26.76
CA ASN A 625 2.06 14.29 28.02
C ASN A 625 0.56 14.62 28.07
N ASN A 626 -0.18 14.36 26.98
CA ASN A 626 -1.63 14.64 26.91
C ASN A 626 -2.37 13.45 26.26
N LEU A 627 -2.52 12.37 27.02
CA LEU A 627 -3.21 11.16 26.56
C LEU A 627 -4.73 11.35 26.44
N GLU A 628 -5.30 12.32 27.17
CA GLU A 628 -6.75 12.58 27.11
C GLU A 628 -7.19 12.97 25.69
N VAL A 629 -6.39 13.77 24.99
CA VAL A 629 -6.63 14.13 23.59
C VAL A 629 -6.69 12.90 22.71
N VAL A 630 -5.79 11.95 22.90
CA VAL A 630 -5.79 10.68 22.14
C VAL A 630 -7.09 9.92 22.41
N LEU A 631 -7.50 9.82 23.68
CA LEU A 631 -8.74 9.14 24.08
C LEU A 631 -9.98 9.81 23.50
N GLN A 632 -10.03 11.14 23.45
CA GLN A 632 -11.13 11.89 22.82
C GLN A 632 -11.22 11.62 21.33
N ILE A 633 -10.09 11.58 20.62
CA ILE A 633 -10.06 11.22 19.20
C ILE A 633 -10.51 9.77 19.01
N MET A 634 -10.09 8.84 19.87
CA MET A 634 -10.53 7.45 19.81
C MET A 634 -12.05 7.31 19.99
N ARG A 635 -12.64 8.03 20.94
CA ARG A 635 -14.10 8.09 21.11
C ARG A 635 -14.79 8.63 19.87
N PHE A 636 -14.25 9.71 19.29
CA PHE A 636 -14.78 10.28 18.05
C PHE A 636 -14.69 9.28 16.88
N ILE A 637 -13.58 8.55 16.74
CA ILE A 637 -13.40 7.50 15.74
C ILE A 637 -14.48 6.42 15.92
N TYR A 638 -14.68 5.94 17.16
CA TYR A 638 -15.70 4.92 17.47
C TYR A 638 -17.09 5.32 17.01
N ASP A 639 -17.45 6.60 17.16
CA ASP A 639 -18.80 7.09 16.86
C ASP A 639 -19.01 7.52 15.39
N ASN A 640 -17.97 7.88 14.66
CA ASN A 640 -18.13 8.60 13.40
C ASN A 640 -17.44 7.99 12.19
N ILE A 641 -16.31 7.29 12.34
CA ILE A 641 -15.51 6.84 11.20
C ILE A 641 -15.03 5.40 11.35
N MET A 642 -15.03 4.64 10.26
CA MET A 642 -14.73 3.22 10.29
C MET A 642 -13.28 2.93 10.69
N TYR A 643 -12.30 3.67 10.11
CA TYR A 643 -10.90 3.35 10.25
C TYR A 643 -10.03 4.60 10.19
N ALA A 644 -9.22 4.82 11.22
CA ALA A 644 -8.33 5.96 11.29
C ALA A 644 -7.01 5.66 12.04
N GLU A 645 -5.99 6.48 11.74
CA GLU A 645 -4.67 6.46 12.39
C GLU A 645 -4.28 7.86 12.91
N LEU A 646 -3.40 7.90 13.92
CA LEU A 646 -2.81 9.13 14.42
C LEU A 646 -1.32 9.18 14.08
N ASN A 647 -0.90 10.27 13.47
CA ASN A 647 0.47 10.51 13.04
C ASN A 647 1.20 11.39 14.06
N THR A 648 1.71 10.77 15.12
CA THR A 648 2.55 11.44 16.12
C THR A 648 4.00 11.54 15.64
N LYS A 649 4.85 12.28 16.37
CA LYS A 649 6.27 12.45 16.00
C LYS A 649 7.15 11.62 16.94
N SER A 650 7.96 10.71 16.37
CA SER A 650 8.74 9.71 17.11
C SER A 650 10.14 9.49 16.48
N ASP A 651 10.79 10.58 16.01
CA ASP A 651 12.11 10.50 15.39
C ASP A 651 13.24 10.58 16.42
N TYR A 652 14.44 10.13 16.02
CA TYR A 652 15.61 10.15 16.86
C TYR A 652 16.89 10.44 16.04
N CYS A 653 17.69 11.38 16.52
CA CYS A 653 19.03 11.66 15.98
C CYS A 653 20.10 10.95 16.80
N GLN A 654 20.79 9.97 16.20
CA GLN A 654 21.85 9.21 16.88
C GLN A 654 23.09 10.04 17.20
N LYS A 655 23.29 11.18 16.51
CA LYS A 655 24.47 12.04 16.71
C LYS A 655 24.39 12.88 17.98
N CYS A 656 23.23 13.39 18.32
CA CYS A 656 23.06 14.31 19.46
C CYS A 656 22.03 13.83 20.50
N GLY A 657 21.37 12.66 20.28
CA GLY A 657 20.36 12.14 21.19
C GLY A 657 19.00 12.83 21.11
N TYR A 658 18.81 13.75 20.17
CA TYR A 658 17.52 14.45 20.01
C TYR A 658 16.40 13.46 19.73
N THR A 659 15.30 13.58 20.50
CA THR A 659 14.05 12.86 20.31
C THR A 659 12.95 13.87 19.99
N GLY A 660 12.28 13.71 18.87
CA GLY A 660 11.26 14.66 18.42
C GLY A 660 11.08 14.56 16.90
N GLU A 661 10.76 15.67 16.25
CA GLU A 661 10.59 15.73 14.79
C GLU A 661 11.90 16.09 14.09
N ILE A 662 12.37 15.23 13.19
CA ILE A 662 13.40 15.55 12.20
C ILE A 662 12.74 16.31 11.07
N LEU A 663 13.32 17.47 10.69
CA LEU A 663 12.72 18.42 9.76
C LEU A 663 13.20 18.24 8.32
N ILE A 664 12.46 18.84 7.37
CA ILE A 664 12.78 18.87 5.94
C ILE A 664 12.98 20.33 5.51
N ASP A 665 14.11 20.65 4.89
CA ASP A 665 14.42 21.99 4.42
C ASP A 665 13.79 22.34 3.05
N GLU A 666 14.08 23.52 2.52
CA GLU A 666 13.55 24.00 1.24
C GLU A 666 14.04 23.19 0.02
N ASN A 667 15.15 22.47 0.16
CA ASN A 667 15.70 21.61 -0.89
C ASN A 667 15.16 20.16 -0.81
N LEU A 668 14.21 19.90 0.10
CA LEU A 668 13.68 18.58 0.41
C LEU A 668 14.71 17.62 1.03
N GLU A 669 15.67 18.19 1.79
CA GLU A 669 16.68 17.43 2.51
C GLU A 669 16.36 17.36 4.02
N TRP A 670 16.52 16.16 4.60
CA TRP A 670 16.24 15.91 6.01
C TRP A 670 17.37 16.41 6.90
N TYR A 671 17.05 17.01 8.04
CA TYR A 671 18.03 17.47 9.01
C TYR A 671 17.51 17.45 10.45
N CYS A 672 18.42 17.21 11.40
CA CYS A 672 18.13 17.32 12.82
C CYS A 672 18.07 18.80 13.23
N PRO A 673 16.95 19.29 13.83
CA PRO A 673 16.84 20.68 14.23
C PRO A 673 17.81 21.07 15.37
N ASN A 674 18.27 20.09 16.18
CA ASN A 674 19.14 20.35 17.31
C ASN A 674 20.62 20.48 16.92
N CYS A 675 21.13 19.61 16.00
CA CYS A 675 22.56 19.58 15.68
C CYS A 675 22.91 19.73 14.20
N GLY A 676 21.90 19.94 13.33
CA GLY A 676 22.07 20.09 11.89
C GLY A 676 22.53 18.83 11.15
N ASN A 677 22.52 17.66 11.82
CA ASN A 677 22.90 16.39 11.20
C ASN A 677 22.00 16.08 9.99
N ARG A 678 22.60 15.68 8.85
CA ARG A 678 21.92 15.32 7.59
C ARG A 678 22.25 13.91 7.11
N ASP A 679 23.06 13.17 7.87
CA ASP A 679 23.43 11.80 7.52
C ASP A 679 22.27 10.85 7.79
N HIS A 680 21.66 10.34 6.72
CA HIS A 680 20.54 9.41 6.75
C HIS A 680 20.84 8.13 7.54
N ASN A 681 22.11 7.71 7.66
CA ASN A 681 22.47 6.51 8.44
C ASN A 681 22.41 6.75 9.96
N THR A 682 22.34 8.00 10.39
CA THR A 682 22.31 8.40 11.80
C THR A 682 21.05 9.15 12.19
N LEU A 683 20.12 9.34 11.23
CA LEU A 683 18.77 9.85 11.45
C LEU A 683 17.76 8.69 11.43
N ASN A 684 17.14 8.40 12.56
CA ASN A 684 16.02 7.47 12.63
C ASN A 684 14.73 8.26 12.45
N VAL A 685 14.20 8.26 11.24
CA VAL A 685 12.95 8.95 10.89
C VAL A 685 11.86 7.92 10.69
N ALA A 686 10.74 8.11 11.38
CA ALA A 686 9.56 7.29 11.21
C ALA A 686 8.36 8.18 10.83
N ARG A 687 7.71 7.88 9.71
CA ARG A 687 6.52 8.59 9.24
C ARG A 687 5.45 7.61 8.80
N ARG A 688 4.24 7.96 9.12
CA ARG A 688 3.08 7.26 8.56
C ARG A 688 2.89 7.71 7.12
N THR A 689 2.84 6.74 6.23
CA THR A 689 2.57 6.98 4.81
C THR A 689 1.60 5.91 4.31
N CYS A 690 0.45 6.33 3.82
CA CYS A 690 -0.49 5.40 3.18
C CYS A 690 -0.95 4.21 4.07
N GLY A 691 -0.99 4.38 5.40
CA GLY A 691 -1.48 3.36 6.32
C GLY A 691 -0.41 2.42 6.89
N TYR A 692 0.88 2.71 6.71
CA TYR A 692 1.99 2.00 7.36
C TYR A 692 3.12 2.96 7.76
N ILE A 693 4.05 2.49 8.57
CA ILE A 693 5.22 3.27 8.98
C ILE A 693 6.36 3.00 8.00
N GLY A 694 6.85 4.06 7.34
CA GLY A 694 8.12 4.04 6.63
C GLY A 694 9.27 4.43 7.56
N SER A 695 10.39 3.74 7.44
CA SER A 695 11.58 3.95 8.28
C SER A 695 12.85 4.29 7.51
N ASN A 696 12.81 4.18 6.18
CA ASN A 696 13.82 4.69 5.26
C ASN A 696 13.27 5.94 4.56
N PHE A 697 14.14 6.67 3.86
CA PHE A 697 13.76 7.94 3.22
C PHE A 697 12.91 7.72 1.96
N TRP A 698 12.21 8.75 1.54
CA TRP A 698 11.17 8.71 0.51
C TRP A 698 11.60 9.45 -0.78
N ASN A 699 10.88 9.20 -1.89
CA ASN A 699 11.03 9.97 -3.12
C ASN A 699 10.67 11.46 -2.92
N LYS A 700 11.10 12.33 -3.86
CA LYS A 700 10.89 13.78 -3.77
C LYS A 700 9.43 14.20 -3.63
N GLY A 701 8.50 13.48 -4.27
CA GLY A 701 7.07 13.80 -4.17
C GLY A 701 6.53 13.51 -2.77
N ARG A 702 6.87 12.36 -2.21
CA ARG A 702 6.45 12.00 -0.85
C ARG A 702 7.15 12.85 0.21
N THR A 703 8.43 13.18 0.02
CA THR A 703 9.15 14.08 0.92
C THR A 703 8.51 15.47 0.94
N GLN A 704 8.12 16.01 -0.22
CA GLN A 704 7.40 17.29 -0.31
C GLN A 704 6.03 17.19 0.39
N GLU A 705 5.28 16.13 0.18
CA GLU A 705 3.98 15.91 0.82
C GLU A 705 4.11 15.86 2.35
N ILE A 706 5.13 15.15 2.88
CA ILE A 706 5.39 15.09 4.32
C ILE A 706 5.77 16.49 4.87
N LYS A 707 6.59 17.26 4.14
CA LYS A 707 6.97 18.62 4.53
C LYS A 707 5.77 19.56 4.64
N GLU A 708 4.80 19.41 3.74
CA GLU A 708 3.64 20.29 3.64
C GLU A 708 2.47 19.91 4.58
N ARG A 709 2.61 18.84 5.38
CA ARG A 709 1.57 18.41 6.32
C ARG A 709 1.36 19.44 7.42
N VAL A 710 0.12 19.87 7.59
CA VAL A 710 -0.31 20.70 8.71
C VAL A 710 -0.80 19.84 9.88
N LEU A 711 -0.67 20.36 11.09
CA LEU A 711 -1.24 19.71 12.28
C LEU A 711 -2.76 19.93 12.32
N HIS A 712 -3.48 18.90 12.72
CA HIS A 712 -4.94 18.95 12.86
C HIS A 712 -5.39 19.20 14.31
N ILE A 713 -4.42 19.35 15.22
CA ILE A 713 -4.61 19.67 16.63
C ILE A 713 -3.58 20.72 16.98
N ASP A 714 -4.00 21.88 17.50
CA ASP A 714 -3.10 22.92 18.01
C ASP A 714 -2.81 22.67 19.48
N ASN A 715 -1.55 22.85 19.90
CA ASN A 715 -1.19 22.83 21.33
C ASN A 715 -1.90 23.93 22.13
N LYS A 716 -2.39 24.99 21.49
CA LYS A 716 -3.14 26.09 22.12
C LYS A 716 -4.57 25.70 22.54
N ASP A 717 -5.14 24.66 21.91
CA ASP A 717 -6.49 24.19 22.23
C ASP A 717 -6.55 23.46 23.58
N PHE A 718 -5.39 23.27 24.25
CA PHE A 718 -5.22 22.47 25.46
C PHE A 718 -4.37 23.15 26.55
N GLU A 719 -4.14 24.46 26.49
CA GLU A 719 -3.70 25.19 27.68
C GLU A 719 -4.86 25.15 28.69
N GLU A 720 -4.75 24.25 29.67
CA GLU A 720 -5.61 24.25 30.85
C GLU A 720 -5.55 25.64 31.47
N ASP A 721 -6.71 26.17 31.89
CA ASP A 721 -6.79 27.24 32.83
C ASP A 721 -5.84 26.95 34.00
N GLU A 722 -4.65 27.54 33.97
CA GLU A 722 -3.81 27.59 35.17
C GLU A 722 -4.60 28.34 36.22
N CYS A 723 -5.28 27.56 37.05
CA CYS A 723 -5.81 28.09 38.32
C CYS A 723 -4.63 28.68 39.08
N GLU A 724 -4.58 30.00 39.15
CA GLU A 724 -3.74 30.74 40.08
C GLU A 724 -4.09 30.30 41.53
N CYS A 725 -3.40 29.26 41.98
CA CYS A 725 -3.28 28.99 43.41
C CYS A 725 -1.93 29.54 43.87
N GLU A 726 -1.97 30.76 44.41
CA GLU A 726 -0.93 31.27 45.30
C GLU A 726 -0.73 30.28 46.45
N CYS A 727 0.37 29.55 46.46
CA CYS A 727 0.89 28.90 47.67
C CYS A 727 2.39 29.20 47.79
N GLU A 728 2.65 29.88 48.91
CA GLU A 728 3.93 30.41 49.36
C GLU A 728 5.10 29.41 49.37
N GLU A 729 6.26 29.96 49.09
CA GLU A 729 7.57 29.40 49.18
C GLU A 729 7.85 28.61 50.47
N HIS A 730 8.40 27.40 50.35
CA HIS A 730 9.41 26.89 51.26
C HIS A 730 10.46 26.06 50.49
N ALA A 731 11.56 26.75 50.28
CA ALA A 731 12.81 26.12 49.84
C ALA A 731 13.32 25.09 50.86
N LYS A 732 13.64 23.88 50.42
CA LYS A 732 14.67 23.01 51.02
C LYS A 732 15.45 22.27 49.96
N GLU A 733 16.77 22.49 50.00
CA GLU A 733 17.80 21.85 49.20
C GLU A 733 17.80 20.32 49.30
N PRO A 734 18.22 19.58 48.30
CA PRO A 734 18.44 18.15 48.38
C PRO A 734 19.90 17.84 48.80
N ALA A 735 20.03 17.07 49.85
CA ALA A 735 21.33 16.47 50.29
C ALA A 735 21.75 15.35 49.35
N LEU A 736 23.00 15.42 48.91
CA LEU A 736 23.77 14.37 48.30
C LEU A 736 23.94 13.17 49.26
N VAL A 737 23.65 11.93 48.80
CA VAL A 737 24.25 10.74 49.35
C VAL A 737 24.63 9.77 48.19
N LYS A 738 25.84 9.28 48.29
CA LYS A 738 26.71 8.47 47.43
C LYS A 738 26.10 7.30 46.67
#